data_529c8e07e8650260c37ba1087d25c064
#
_entry.id   529c8e07e8650260c37ba1087d25c064
#
_cell.length_a   1.000
_cell.length_b   1.000
_cell.length_c   1.000
_cell.angle_alpha   90.00
_cell.angle_beta   90.00
_cell.angle_gamma   90.00
#
_symmetry.space_group_name_H-M   'P 1'
#
loop_
_entity.id
_entity.type
_entity.pdbx_description
1 polymer ?
#
loop_
_entity_poly.entity_id
_entity_poly.type
_entity_poly.pdbx_seq_one_letter_code
_entity_poly.pdbx_strand_id
1 'polypeptide(L)'
;MDELKNLEFEPEITEKFEEGFNFRTVLAALFIGFIMLPGSIYLGLITGGGLGGAAQWVTVILLVEIAKRSFVQLKKQEIYIVYILASSLVSAGLIIGTGFLVLQGGAFSDLIWKQYLVQSPYAESFGLTPHIPRWAVPPPNSEAILKRTFFHKDWLIPIILVIVHNVLYRINMFSFGYALFRITSDYEKLPFPMAPVASEGATSLAEVSAKKETWRWRVFSISAMIGIIFGAFYVVIPTITGLLMTNPLQLFPIPWVDFTTQIENILPSGLFGFATDLGAILTGFVLPFWVVVGTFISSFLCQTIGNPILHKIGIIKNWQPGMTAIPANVVNTMDFWINVTIASGIVVGLIGLFKTITSFKRKFERIERKIPEGRGDYPIPIALLIWFLSTVVYIIICHILVPKFPILLFAFFGFFLTPFLSYTSARMFGITGVASGVAFPYVREATFILSGYKGAEIWFAPIPYFNHGYLAQSFKQLELTRTKFTSWYKAEFTALGIMLFCSFLFWSIIWRMAPIPSSTYPFAQKMWPMSAIFNALWATSTLEGGAKWMIEAIKLKSILYSTIVIYLIYGFILITKIPVAFFYGLVGGIVTLPHYAFPMFIGALLGRFYMAKKIGPNWQKYRPIILAGYACGFGLIGMVSVAVALIAKTIFQIIY
;
A
#
# COMPACT_ATOMS: atom_id res chain seq x y z
N MET A 1 13.52 6.77 -24.67
CA MET A 1 12.37 5.96 -25.15
C MET A 1 12.79 4.56 -25.56
N ASP A 2 14.00 4.38 -26.06
CA ASP A 2 14.46 3.04 -26.49
C ASP A 2 14.80 2.09 -25.32
N GLU A 3 15.26 2.60 -24.15
CA GLU A 3 15.43 1.76 -22.97
C GLU A 3 14.09 1.29 -22.34
N LEU A 4 13.02 2.06 -22.54
CA LEU A 4 11.67 1.68 -22.09
C LEU A 4 11.03 0.66 -23.05
N LYS A 5 11.39 0.68 -24.34
CA LYS A 5 10.95 -0.34 -25.32
C LYS A 5 11.59 -1.70 -25.06
N ASN A 6 12.82 -1.75 -24.55
CA ASN A 6 13.51 -2.99 -24.20
C ASN A 6 12.99 -3.64 -22.89
N LEU A 7 12.04 -3.00 -22.21
CA LEU A 7 11.31 -3.54 -21.05
C LEU A 7 9.95 -4.16 -21.45
N GLU A 8 9.56 -4.10 -22.72
CA GLU A 8 8.36 -4.78 -23.18
C GLU A 8 8.60 -6.30 -23.10
N PHE A 9 8.16 -6.91 -22.00
CA PHE A 9 7.87 -8.33 -21.92
C PHE A 9 6.64 -8.57 -22.81
N GLU A 10 6.85 -8.78 -24.10
CA GLU A 10 5.80 -9.35 -24.93
C GLU A 10 5.70 -10.84 -24.56
N PRO A 11 4.60 -11.28 -23.93
CA PRO A 11 4.33 -12.70 -23.78
C PRO A 11 4.20 -13.29 -25.20
N GLU A 12 4.66 -14.53 -25.38
CA GLU A 12 4.50 -15.24 -26.66
C GLU A 12 3.05 -15.08 -27.15
N ILE A 13 2.88 -14.48 -28.32
CA ILE A 13 1.60 -13.96 -28.86
C ILE A 13 0.53 -15.06 -29.05
N THR A 14 0.87 -16.33 -28.81
CA THR A 14 0.07 -17.52 -29.09
C THR A 14 -0.86 -17.98 -27.96
N GLU A 15 -0.69 -17.50 -26.72
CA GLU A 15 -1.52 -17.98 -25.59
C GLU A 15 -2.84 -17.23 -25.48
N LYS A 16 -3.96 -17.99 -25.45
CA LYS A 16 -5.31 -17.46 -25.23
C LYS A 16 -5.52 -17.06 -23.77
N PHE A 17 -6.40 -16.06 -23.54
CA PHE A 17 -6.84 -15.72 -22.19
C PHE A 17 -7.72 -16.84 -21.62
N GLU A 18 -7.42 -17.29 -20.40
CA GLU A 18 -8.14 -18.36 -19.73
C GLU A 18 -8.76 -17.90 -18.42
N GLU A 19 -9.78 -18.62 -17.99
CA GLU A 19 -10.43 -18.41 -16.71
C GLU A 19 -9.53 -18.93 -15.57
N GLY A 20 -9.28 -18.08 -14.57
CA GLY A 20 -8.51 -18.45 -13.37
C GLY A 20 -9.39 -18.65 -12.14
N PHE A 21 -10.69 -18.35 -12.21
CA PHE A 21 -11.62 -18.53 -11.11
C PHE A 21 -12.38 -19.84 -11.25
N ASN A 22 -12.25 -20.70 -10.24
CA ASN A 22 -12.93 -22.00 -10.21
C ASN A 22 -13.13 -22.45 -8.73
N PHE A 23 -13.70 -23.64 -8.53
CA PHE A 23 -13.95 -24.18 -7.18
C PHE A 23 -12.67 -24.29 -6.31
N ARG A 24 -11.51 -24.58 -6.91
CA ARG A 24 -10.23 -24.67 -6.18
C ARG A 24 -9.79 -23.32 -5.63
N THR A 25 -10.00 -22.25 -6.40
CA THR A 25 -9.70 -20.88 -5.96
C THR A 25 -10.64 -20.43 -4.85
N VAL A 26 -11.90 -20.91 -4.84
CA VAL A 26 -12.84 -20.69 -3.74
C VAL A 26 -12.39 -21.42 -2.47
N LEU A 27 -11.96 -22.68 -2.59
CA LEU A 27 -11.40 -23.42 -1.44
C LEU A 27 -10.14 -22.72 -0.87
N ALA A 28 -9.28 -22.21 -1.74
CA ALA A 28 -8.13 -21.42 -1.30
C ALA A 28 -8.57 -20.14 -0.57
N ALA A 29 -9.60 -19.44 -1.06
CA ALA A 29 -10.13 -18.26 -0.40
C ALA A 29 -10.73 -18.57 0.98
N LEU A 30 -11.44 -19.70 1.12
CA LEU A 30 -11.92 -20.19 2.40
C LEU A 30 -10.77 -20.52 3.36
N PHE A 31 -9.73 -21.21 2.90
CA PHE A 31 -8.53 -21.47 3.70
C PHE A 31 -7.89 -20.15 4.20
N ILE A 32 -7.74 -19.16 3.32
CA ILE A 32 -7.22 -17.85 3.69
C ILE A 32 -8.11 -17.18 4.74
N GLY A 33 -9.43 -17.17 4.51
CA GLY A 33 -10.39 -16.52 5.40
C GLY A 33 -10.47 -17.16 6.79
N PHE A 34 -10.45 -18.49 6.87
CA PHE A 34 -10.62 -19.21 8.15
C PHE A 34 -9.32 -19.43 8.91
N ILE A 35 -8.17 -19.46 8.25
CA ILE A 35 -6.88 -19.78 8.89
C ILE A 35 -5.94 -18.56 8.90
N MET A 36 -5.76 -17.92 7.75
CA MET A 36 -4.79 -16.84 7.66
C MET A 36 -5.31 -15.52 8.25
N LEU A 37 -6.58 -15.21 8.03
CA LEU A 37 -7.18 -13.97 8.53
C LEU A 37 -7.16 -13.87 10.07
N PRO A 38 -7.65 -14.87 10.85
CA PRO A 38 -7.56 -14.82 12.31
C PRO A 38 -6.11 -14.78 12.82
N GLY A 39 -5.20 -15.49 12.15
CA GLY A 39 -3.78 -15.41 12.46
C GLY A 39 -3.21 -14.00 12.25
N SER A 40 -3.61 -13.32 11.18
CA SER A 40 -3.21 -11.93 10.90
C SER A 40 -3.79 -10.94 11.90
N ILE A 41 -5.06 -11.11 12.32
CA ILE A 41 -5.69 -10.30 13.37
C ILE A 41 -4.91 -10.43 14.67
N TYR A 42 -4.70 -11.66 15.12
CA TYR A 42 -4.04 -11.93 16.39
C TYR A 42 -2.60 -11.44 16.39
N LEU A 43 -1.86 -11.68 15.31
CA LEU A 43 -0.50 -11.18 15.14
C LEU A 43 -0.46 -9.65 15.17
N GLY A 44 -1.38 -8.98 14.49
CA GLY A 44 -1.49 -7.51 14.48
C GLY A 44 -1.69 -6.93 15.88
N LEU A 45 -2.50 -7.58 16.72
CA LEU A 45 -2.77 -7.14 18.08
C LEU A 45 -1.57 -7.38 19.03
N ILE A 46 -0.76 -8.42 18.79
CA ILE A 46 0.37 -8.78 19.66
C ILE A 46 1.67 -8.07 19.24
N THR A 47 1.96 -8.01 17.93
CA THR A 47 3.26 -7.55 17.41
C THR A 47 3.18 -6.29 16.56
N GLY A 48 1.97 -5.88 16.13
CA GLY A 48 1.76 -4.81 15.15
C GLY A 48 2.06 -5.22 13.71
N GLY A 49 2.57 -6.42 13.50
CA GLY A 49 2.84 -6.97 12.17
C GLY A 49 1.61 -7.63 11.57
N GLY A 50 1.64 -7.85 10.26
CA GLY A 50 0.63 -8.62 9.53
C GLY A 50 1.26 -9.71 8.68
N LEU A 51 0.48 -10.70 8.30
CA LEU A 51 0.95 -11.78 7.41
C LEU A 51 1.16 -11.32 5.96
N GLY A 52 0.53 -10.23 5.56
CA GLY A 52 0.71 -9.47 4.32
C GLY A 52 1.27 -10.24 3.13
N GLY A 53 2.40 -9.80 2.60
CA GLY A 53 3.07 -10.43 1.45
C GLY A 53 3.52 -11.87 1.70
N ALA A 54 3.81 -12.25 2.96
CA ALA A 54 4.12 -13.64 3.31
C ALA A 54 2.92 -14.56 3.07
N ALA A 55 1.72 -14.15 3.47
CA ALA A 55 0.51 -14.93 3.27
C ALA A 55 0.22 -15.21 1.79
N GLN A 56 0.53 -14.28 0.90
CA GLN A 56 0.35 -14.45 -0.54
C GLN A 56 1.12 -15.67 -1.06
N TRP A 57 2.42 -15.69 -0.83
CA TRP A 57 3.29 -16.74 -1.34
C TRP A 57 3.12 -18.07 -0.61
N VAL A 58 2.92 -18.04 0.72
CA VAL A 58 2.68 -19.25 1.52
C VAL A 58 1.40 -19.95 1.08
N THR A 59 0.31 -19.20 0.90
CA THR A 59 -0.96 -19.79 0.43
C THR A 59 -0.80 -20.43 -0.94
N VAL A 60 -0.12 -19.73 -1.87
CA VAL A 60 0.11 -20.26 -3.22
C VAL A 60 0.95 -21.52 -3.18
N ILE A 61 2.03 -21.56 -2.40
CA ILE A 61 2.91 -22.73 -2.30
C ILE A 61 2.17 -23.93 -1.67
N LEU A 62 1.43 -23.69 -0.58
CA LEU A 62 0.61 -24.75 0.03
C LEU A 62 -0.39 -25.32 -0.97
N LEU A 63 -1.07 -24.46 -1.73
CA LEU A 63 -2.03 -24.91 -2.74
C LEU A 63 -1.34 -25.69 -3.86
N VAL A 64 -0.18 -25.23 -4.33
CA VAL A 64 0.62 -25.94 -5.36
C VAL A 64 1.07 -27.30 -4.85
N GLU A 65 1.54 -27.40 -3.60
CA GLU A 65 1.99 -28.67 -3.02
C GLU A 65 0.83 -29.66 -2.80
N ILE A 66 -0.34 -29.18 -2.34
CA ILE A 66 -1.54 -30.00 -2.20
C ILE A 66 -1.99 -30.50 -3.58
N ALA A 67 -2.03 -29.63 -4.57
CA ALA A 67 -2.42 -29.98 -5.93
C ALA A 67 -1.47 -31.01 -6.54
N LYS A 68 -0.15 -30.85 -6.33
CA LYS A 68 0.88 -31.80 -6.79
C LYS A 68 0.69 -33.19 -6.17
N ARG A 69 0.41 -33.27 -4.87
CA ARG A 69 0.13 -34.54 -4.17
C ARG A 69 -1.19 -35.16 -4.60
N SER A 70 -2.17 -34.35 -4.97
CA SER A 70 -3.46 -34.79 -5.50
C SER A 70 -3.45 -35.08 -7.00
N PHE A 71 -2.29 -35.06 -7.65
CA PHE A 71 -2.11 -35.24 -9.12
C PHE A 71 -2.91 -34.24 -9.96
N VAL A 72 -3.17 -33.04 -9.41
CA VAL A 72 -3.90 -31.97 -10.09
C VAL A 72 -2.91 -30.92 -10.56
N GLN A 73 -2.95 -30.58 -11.83
CA GLN A 73 -2.17 -29.47 -12.38
C GLN A 73 -2.92 -28.15 -12.19
N LEU A 74 -2.26 -27.17 -11.58
CA LEU A 74 -2.77 -25.81 -11.46
C LEU A 74 -2.25 -24.96 -12.62
N LYS A 75 -3.16 -24.19 -13.22
CA LYS A 75 -2.81 -23.22 -14.26
C LYS A 75 -2.22 -21.97 -13.63
N LYS A 76 -1.35 -21.25 -14.36
CA LYS A 76 -0.80 -19.96 -13.91
C LYS A 76 -1.89 -18.93 -13.58
N GLN A 77 -3.03 -18.99 -14.28
CA GLN A 77 -4.20 -18.16 -14.04
C GLN A 77 -4.83 -18.42 -12.67
N GLU A 78 -4.99 -19.69 -12.30
CA GLU A 78 -5.51 -20.08 -10.99
C GLU A 78 -4.58 -19.65 -9.85
N ILE A 79 -3.28 -19.88 -10.03
CA ILE A 79 -2.23 -19.48 -9.06
C ILE A 79 -2.23 -17.98 -8.85
N TYR A 80 -2.31 -17.20 -9.96
CA TYR A 80 -2.31 -15.76 -9.86
C TYR A 80 -3.59 -15.23 -9.18
N ILE A 81 -4.75 -15.82 -9.46
CA ILE A 81 -5.99 -15.46 -8.75
C ILE A 81 -5.87 -15.74 -7.25
N VAL A 82 -5.31 -16.88 -6.83
CA VAL A 82 -5.07 -17.17 -5.41
C VAL A 82 -4.09 -16.18 -4.78
N TYR A 83 -3.05 -15.79 -5.50
CA TYR A 83 -2.09 -14.78 -5.06
C TYR A 83 -2.77 -13.43 -4.75
N ILE A 84 -3.65 -12.96 -5.65
CA ILE A 84 -4.43 -11.72 -5.43
C ILE A 84 -5.40 -11.88 -4.27
N LEU A 85 -6.14 -13.01 -4.18
CA LEU A 85 -7.08 -13.28 -3.11
C LEU A 85 -6.42 -13.28 -1.73
N ALA A 86 -5.21 -13.84 -1.62
CA ALA A 86 -4.45 -13.81 -0.39
C ALA A 86 -4.11 -12.38 0.05
N SER A 87 -3.76 -11.51 -0.91
CA SER A 87 -3.57 -10.08 -0.64
C SER A 87 -4.85 -9.41 -0.15
N SER A 88 -5.94 -9.58 -0.90
CA SER A 88 -7.22 -8.91 -0.64
C SER A 88 -7.85 -9.32 0.71
N LEU A 89 -7.69 -10.58 1.11
CA LEU A 89 -8.26 -11.12 2.35
C LEU A 89 -7.43 -10.79 3.60
N VAL A 90 -6.10 -10.83 3.49
CA VAL A 90 -5.21 -10.74 4.65
C VAL A 90 -4.63 -9.34 4.83
N SER A 91 -4.29 -8.66 3.73
CA SER A 91 -3.70 -7.31 3.76
C SER A 91 -4.75 -6.20 3.81
N ALA A 92 -6.05 -6.53 3.80
CA ALA A 92 -7.10 -5.55 4.01
C ALA A 92 -7.03 -5.02 5.44
N GLY A 93 -6.19 -4.02 5.64
CA GLY A 93 -5.97 -3.34 6.91
C GLY A 93 -6.47 -1.90 6.87
N LEU A 94 -6.95 -1.42 8.00
CA LEU A 94 -7.31 -0.03 8.20
C LEU A 94 -6.07 0.76 8.63
N ILE A 95 -5.72 1.81 7.87
CA ILE A 95 -4.69 2.78 8.27
C ILE A 95 -5.36 3.85 9.13
N ILE A 96 -4.91 3.98 10.38
CA ILE A 96 -5.50 4.87 11.36
C ILE A 96 -4.60 6.08 11.60
N GLY A 97 -5.21 7.26 11.60
CA GLY A 97 -4.52 8.52 11.84
C GLY A 97 -3.49 8.85 10.76
N THR A 98 -2.29 9.20 11.18
CA THR A 98 -1.17 9.58 10.30
C THR A 98 -0.45 8.38 9.66
N GLY A 99 -1.03 7.19 9.70
CA GLY A 99 -0.39 5.97 9.16
C GLY A 99 0.47 5.19 10.16
N PHE A 100 0.53 5.61 11.41
CA PHE A 100 1.29 4.90 12.46
C PHE A 100 0.67 3.58 12.88
N LEU A 101 -0.62 3.42 12.71
CA LEU A 101 -1.33 2.19 13.07
C LEU A 101 -2.04 1.62 11.85
N VAL A 102 -1.69 0.39 11.51
CA VAL A 102 -2.37 -0.40 10.50
C VAL A 102 -3.04 -1.59 11.17
N LEU A 103 -4.37 -1.56 11.26
CA LEU A 103 -5.15 -2.67 11.79
C LEU A 103 -5.36 -3.72 10.70
N GLN A 104 -4.87 -4.92 10.94
CA GLN A 104 -5.15 -6.10 10.13
C GLN A 104 -6.52 -6.68 10.49
N GLY A 105 -7.11 -7.48 9.60
CA GLY A 105 -8.29 -8.27 9.94
C GLY A 105 -9.57 -7.91 9.20
N GLY A 106 -9.45 -7.30 8.05
CA GLY A 106 -10.58 -7.08 7.14
C GLY A 106 -11.54 -5.97 7.58
N ALA A 107 -12.79 -6.10 7.13
CA ALA A 107 -13.77 -5.01 7.18
C ALA A 107 -14.15 -4.52 8.58
N PHE A 108 -14.21 -5.42 9.55
CA PHE A 108 -14.69 -5.09 10.91
C PHE A 108 -13.58 -4.58 11.85
N SER A 109 -12.33 -4.51 11.41
CA SER A 109 -11.24 -3.90 12.18
C SER A 109 -11.51 -2.44 12.57
N ASP A 110 -12.20 -1.69 11.70
CA ASP A 110 -12.61 -0.30 11.94
C ASP A 110 -13.55 -0.15 13.14
N LEU A 111 -14.52 -1.06 13.30
CA LEU A 111 -15.44 -1.03 14.43
C LEU A 111 -14.74 -1.34 15.75
N ILE A 112 -13.76 -2.23 15.74
CA ILE A 112 -12.93 -2.52 16.92
C ILE A 112 -12.04 -1.35 17.29
N TRP A 113 -11.54 -0.61 16.33
CA TRP A 113 -10.84 0.64 16.60
C TRP A 113 -11.77 1.70 17.20
N LYS A 114 -12.92 1.91 16.59
CA LYS A 114 -13.89 2.93 17.02
C LYS A 114 -14.45 2.64 18.42
N GLN A 115 -14.68 1.35 18.78
CA GLN A 115 -15.12 1.00 20.12
C GLN A 115 -14.06 1.35 21.19
N TYR A 116 -12.78 1.23 20.84
CA TYR A 116 -11.71 1.67 21.72
C TYR A 116 -11.66 3.21 21.80
N LEU A 117 -11.72 3.88 20.66
CA LEU A 117 -11.63 5.35 20.61
C LEU A 117 -12.73 6.00 21.45
N VAL A 118 -13.98 5.51 21.36
CA VAL A 118 -15.12 6.09 22.10
C VAL A 118 -15.00 5.94 23.62
N GLN A 119 -14.26 4.92 24.10
CA GLN A 119 -13.99 4.67 25.52
C GLN A 119 -12.63 5.22 25.97
N SER A 120 -11.84 5.76 25.06
CA SER A 120 -10.45 6.17 25.34
C SER A 120 -10.42 7.39 26.26
N PRO A 121 -9.64 7.37 27.36
CA PRO A 121 -9.43 8.55 28.21
C PRO A 121 -8.89 9.75 27.41
N TYR A 122 -8.18 9.50 26.32
CA TYR A 122 -7.66 10.55 25.45
C TYR A 122 -8.77 11.23 24.64
N ALA A 123 -9.71 10.45 24.08
CA ALA A 123 -10.87 11.05 23.42
C ALA A 123 -11.72 11.88 24.39
N GLU A 124 -11.86 11.44 25.63
CA GLU A 124 -12.56 12.15 26.68
C GLU A 124 -11.82 13.44 27.07
N SER A 125 -10.49 13.38 27.31
CA SER A 125 -9.67 14.54 27.71
C SER A 125 -9.64 15.65 26.66
N PHE A 126 -9.74 15.30 25.36
CA PHE A 126 -9.87 16.27 24.27
C PHE A 126 -11.32 16.68 24.00
N GLY A 127 -12.29 16.20 24.77
CA GLY A 127 -13.72 16.50 24.58
C GLY A 127 -14.35 15.89 23.33
N LEU A 128 -13.73 14.86 22.74
CA LEU A 128 -14.21 14.23 21.51
C LEU A 128 -15.39 13.27 21.74
N THR A 129 -15.40 12.54 22.85
CA THR A 129 -16.36 11.45 23.13
C THR A 129 -17.82 11.83 22.92
N PRO A 130 -18.35 12.99 23.37
CA PRO A 130 -19.75 13.37 23.15
C PRO A 130 -20.06 13.69 21.68
N HIS A 131 -19.05 13.98 20.87
CA HIS A 131 -19.19 14.35 19.45
C HIS A 131 -19.02 13.17 18.49
N ILE A 132 -18.69 11.97 18.99
CA ILE A 132 -18.61 10.76 18.17
C ILE A 132 -20.02 10.30 17.80
N PRO A 133 -20.35 10.19 16.50
CA PRO A 133 -21.72 9.89 16.10
C PRO A 133 -22.11 8.44 16.36
N ARG A 134 -23.36 8.21 16.82
CA ARG A 134 -23.90 6.87 17.10
C ARG A 134 -24.00 5.96 15.87
N TRP A 135 -24.04 6.53 14.68
CA TRP A 135 -24.02 5.75 13.45
C TRP A 135 -22.63 5.18 13.13
N ALA A 136 -21.56 5.71 13.74
CA ALA A 136 -20.19 5.21 13.57
C ALA A 136 -19.82 4.15 14.62
N VAL A 137 -20.28 4.32 15.87
CA VAL A 137 -20.01 3.40 17.00
C VAL A 137 -21.05 3.63 18.10
N PRO A 138 -21.46 2.58 18.86
CA PRO A 138 -22.29 2.75 20.05
C PRO A 138 -21.64 3.66 21.11
N PRO A 139 -22.43 4.35 21.93
CA PRO A 139 -21.90 5.16 23.04
C PRO A 139 -21.17 4.29 24.09
N PRO A 140 -20.22 4.86 24.87
CA PRO A 140 -19.35 4.08 25.77
C PRO A 140 -20.12 3.33 26.86
N ASN A 141 -21.29 3.82 27.26
CA ASN A 141 -22.18 3.22 28.27
C ASN A 141 -23.17 2.19 27.67
N SER A 142 -23.11 1.89 26.37
CA SER A 142 -23.96 0.87 25.76
C SER A 142 -23.62 -0.53 26.24
N GLU A 143 -24.64 -1.36 26.47
CA GLU A 143 -24.46 -2.79 26.78
C GLU A 143 -23.66 -3.52 25.71
N ALA A 144 -23.74 -3.09 24.46
CA ALA A 144 -22.98 -3.63 23.35
C ALA A 144 -21.46 -3.53 23.57
N ILE A 145 -21.02 -2.41 24.13
CA ILE A 145 -19.64 -2.13 24.47
C ILE A 145 -19.24 -2.86 25.75
N LEU A 146 -20.05 -2.74 26.81
CA LEU A 146 -19.79 -3.34 28.12
C LEU A 146 -19.70 -4.88 28.05
N LYS A 147 -20.60 -5.53 27.27
CA LYS A 147 -20.61 -6.97 27.04
C LYS A 147 -19.68 -7.42 25.92
N ARG A 148 -18.99 -6.50 25.25
CA ARG A 148 -18.06 -6.78 24.14
C ARG A 148 -18.69 -7.69 23.07
N THR A 149 -19.85 -7.28 22.54
CA THR A 149 -20.58 -8.07 21.55
C THR A 149 -21.07 -7.22 20.40
N PHE A 150 -20.94 -7.73 19.18
CA PHE A 150 -21.56 -7.13 18.00
C PHE A 150 -23.06 -7.47 17.87
N PHE A 151 -23.55 -8.48 18.61
CA PHE A 151 -24.95 -8.91 18.60
C PHE A 151 -25.81 -8.02 19.49
N HIS A 152 -25.92 -6.73 19.12
CA HIS A 152 -26.75 -5.75 19.81
C HIS A 152 -27.30 -4.71 18.81
N LYS A 153 -28.51 -4.20 19.09
CA LYS A 153 -29.18 -3.25 18.19
C LYS A 153 -28.35 -1.99 17.88
N ASP A 154 -27.54 -1.52 18.81
CA ASP A 154 -26.74 -0.30 18.65
C ASP A 154 -25.64 -0.47 17.58
N TRP A 155 -25.26 -1.71 17.26
CA TRP A 155 -24.31 -2.00 16.19
C TRP A 155 -24.94 -2.12 14.80
N LEU A 156 -26.28 -2.12 14.69
CA LEU A 156 -26.95 -2.39 13.42
C LEU A 156 -26.53 -1.39 12.32
N ILE A 157 -26.58 -0.09 12.62
CA ILE A 157 -26.20 0.97 11.66
C ILE A 157 -24.70 0.93 11.34
N PRO A 158 -23.77 0.89 12.33
CA PRO A 158 -22.34 0.76 12.04
C PRO A 158 -22.00 -0.46 11.17
N ILE A 159 -22.59 -1.63 11.45
CA ILE A 159 -22.35 -2.86 10.67
C ILE A 159 -22.86 -2.70 9.23
N ILE A 160 -24.08 -2.18 9.04
CA ILE A 160 -24.64 -1.94 7.70
C ILE A 160 -23.73 -0.98 6.91
N LEU A 161 -23.27 0.11 7.54
CA LEU A 161 -22.37 1.07 6.89
C LEU A 161 -21.05 0.44 6.47
N VAL A 162 -20.46 -0.43 7.30
CA VAL A 162 -19.23 -1.17 6.95
C VAL A 162 -19.47 -2.09 5.76
N ILE A 163 -20.58 -2.83 5.73
CA ILE A 163 -20.91 -3.73 4.62
C ILE A 163 -21.12 -2.92 3.34
N VAL A 164 -21.96 -1.89 3.39
CA VAL A 164 -22.27 -1.01 2.24
C VAL A 164 -20.98 -0.34 1.73
N HIS A 165 -20.15 0.19 2.62
CA HIS A 165 -18.86 0.77 2.25
C HIS A 165 -17.97 -0.23 1.51
N ASN A 166 -17.82 -1.46 2.01
CA ASN A 166 -16.97 -2.47 1.39
C ASN A 166 -17.47 -2.93 0.01
N VAL A 167 -18.79 -3.04 -0.18
CA VAL A 167 -19.40 -3.36 -1.48
C VAL A 167 -19.20 -2.21 -2.47
N LEU A 168 -19.56 -0.99 -2.07
CA LEU A 168 -19.43 0.19 -2.92
C LEU A 168 -17.97 0.48 -3.27
N TYR A 169 -17.05 0.32 -2.31
CA TYR A 169 -15.62 0.49 -2.55
C TYR A 169 -15.11 -0.45 -3.65
N ARG A 170 -15.49 -1.74 -3.63
CA ARG A 170 -15.09 -2.68 -4.67
C ARG A 170 -15.67 -2.35 -6.04
N ILE A 171 -16.94 -1.94 -6.10
CA ILE A 171 -17.56 -1.50 -7.35
C ILE A 171 -16.82 -0.27 -7.92
N ASN A 172 -16.58 0.73 -7.07
CA ASN A 172 -15.87 1.95 -7.43
C ASN A 172 -14.43 1.67 -7.87
N MET A 173 -13.72 0.83 -7.09
CA MET A 173 -12.36 0.43 -7.31
C MET A 173 -12.18 -0.27 -8.66
N PHE A 174 -12.97 -1.30 -8.95
CA PHE A 174 -12.83 -2.06 -10.19
C PHE A 174 -13.22 -1.26 -11.42
N SER A 175 -14.29 -0.50 -11.35
CA SER A 175 -14.75 0.28 -12.49
C SER A 175 -13.75 1.36 -12.87
N PHE A 176 -13.26 2.13 -11.91
CA PHE A 176 -12.29 3.18 -12.17
C PHE A 176 -10.87 2.63 -12.43
N GLY A 177 -10.44 1.60 -11.69
CA GLY A 177 -9.16 0.95 -11.88
C GLY A 177 -9.01 0.33 -13.27
N TYR A 178 -10.08 -0.27 -13.81
CA TYR A 178 -10.11 -0.76 -15.19
C TYR A 178 -9.94 0.39 -16.21
N ALA A 179 -10.66 1.50 -16.02
CA ALA A 179 -10.52 2.66 -16.89
C ALA A 179 -9.07 3.22 -16.85
N LEU A 180 -8.46 3.28 -15.65
CA LEU A 180 -7.06 3.70 -15.49
C LEU A 180 -6.09 2.76 -16.22
N PHE A 181 -6.28 1.44 -16.10
CA PHE A 181 -5.49 0.45 -16.83
C PHE A 181 -5.58 0.67 -18.33
N ARG A 182 -6.79 0.83 -18.86
CA ARG A 182 -7.01 1.08 -20.30
C ARG A 182 -6.29 2.34 -20.76
N ILE A 183 -6.36 3.44 -19.97
CA ILE A 183 -5.67 4.69 -20.28
C ILE A 183 -4.15 4.50 -20.23
N THR A 184 -3.61 3.98 -19.14
CA THR A 184 -2.16 3.95 -18.90
C THR A 184 -1.43 2.82 -19.62
N SER A 185 -2.06 1.65 -19.78
CA SER A 185 -1.46 0.50 -20.44
C SER A 185 -1.77 0.46 -21.94
N ASP A 186 -3.06 0.58 -22.33
CA ASP A 186 -3.44 0.42 -23.75
C ASP A 186 -3.21 1.70 -24.57
N TYR A 187 -3.52 2.90 -24.00
CA TYR A 187 -3.36 4.16 -24.74
C TYR A 187 -1.98 4.78 -24.55
N GLU A 188 -1.49 4.96 -23.31
CA GLU A 188 -0.18 5.55 -23.02
C GLU A 188 0.97 4.56 -23.20
N LYS A 189 0.70 3.25 -23.18
CA LYS A 189 1.68 2.16 -23.30
C LYS A 189 2.81 2.26 -22.27
N LEU A 190 2.45 2.47 -21.01
CA LEU A 190 3.43 2.52 -19.94
C LEU A 190 3.98 1.12 -19.63
N PRO A 191 5.26 0.98 -19.28
CA PRO A 191 5.95 -0.30 -19.20
C PRO A 191 5.61 -1.16 -17.97
N PHE A 192 5.07 -0.59 -16.89
CA PHE A 192 4.76 -1.28 -15.62
C PHE A 192 5.88 -2.23 -15.15
N PRO A 193 7.08 -1.72 -14.80
CA PRO A 193 8.28 -2.54 -14.60
C PRO A 193 8.17 -3.56 -13.47
N MET A 194 7.28 -3.36 -12.49
CA MET A 194 7.04 -4.30 -11.39
C MET A 194 5.95 -5.34 -11.69
N ALA A 195 5.17 -5.17 -12.74
CA ALA A 195 4.12 -6.14 -13.08
C ALA A 195 4.67 -7.55 -13.40
N PRO A 196 5.82 -7.72 -14.10
CA PRO A 196 6.39 -9.03 -14.35
C PRO A 196 6.78 -9.82 -13.09
N VAL A 197 7.03 -9.17 -11.94
CA VAL A 197 7.46 -9.88 -10.73
C VAL A 197 6.42 -10.89 -10.26
N ALA A 198 5.18 -10.48 -10.10
CA ALA A 198 4.11 -11.38 -9.67
C ALA A 198 3.71 -12.38 -10.76
N SER A 199 3.69 -11.95 -12.03
CA SER A 199 3.30 -12.82 -13.16
C SER A 199 4.33 -13.92 -13.42
N GLU A 200 5.63 -13.61 -13.39
CA GLU A 200 6.70 -14.60 -13.55
C GLU A 200 6.80 -15.53 -12.32
N GLY A 201 6.56 -15.02 -11.13
CA GLY A 201 6.44 -15.84 -9.92
C GLY A 201 5.31 -16.88 -10.04
N ALA A 202 4.12 -16.45 -10.45
CA ALA A 202 2.98 -17.35 -10.67
C ALA A 202 3.25 -18.37 -11.78
N THR A 203 3.89 -17.96 -12.87
CA THR A 203 4.27 -18.83 -13.98
C THR A 203 5.29 -19.89 -13.53
N SER A 204 6.30 -19.50 -12.76
CA SER A 204 7.31 -20.43 -12.22
C SER A 204 6.68 -21.50 -11.35
N LEU A 205 5.72 -21.15 -10.50
CA LEU A 205 5.00 -22.08 -9.64
C LEU A 205 4.03 -22.99 -10.42
N ALA A 206 3.44 -22.50 -11.51
CA ALA A 206 2.62 -23.31 -12.39
C ALA A 206 3.44 -24.39 -13.12
N GLU A 207 4.64 -24.05 -13.56
CA GLU A 207 5.58 -25.00 -14.19
C GLU A 207 5.95 -26.13 -13.21
N VAL A 208 6.13 -25.83 -11.92
CA VAL A 208 6.35 -26.84 -10.87
C VAL A 208 5.14 -27.73 -10.67
N SER A 209 3.93 -27.16 -10.64
CA SER A 209 2.70 -27.94 -10.54
C SER A 209 2.57 -28.93 -11.70
N ALA A 210 3.05 -28.57 -12.89
CA ALA A 210 3.09 -29.42 -14.09
C ALA A 210 4.27 -30.40 -14.13
N LYS A 211 5.07 -30.50 -13.04
CA LYS A 211 6.30 -31.32 -12.95
C LYS A 211 7.35 -31.02 -14.04
N LYS A 212 7.36 -29.79 -14.54
CA LYS A 212 8.36 -29.32 -15.50
C LYS A 212 9.51 -28.63 -14.75
N GLU A 213 10.72 -29.20 -14.85
CA GLU A 213 11.93 -28.52 -14.38
C GLU A 213 12.40 -27.55 -15.46
N THR A 214 11.98 -26.29 -15.34
CA THR A 214 12.36 -25.23 -16.26
C THR A 214 13.48 -24.36 -15.69
N TRP A 215 14.16 -23.59 -16.56
CA TRP A 215 15.14 -22.61 -16.13
C TRP A 215 14.52 -21.56 -15.17
N ARG A 216 13.23 -21.21 -15.36
CA ARG A 216 12.49 -20.29 -14.46
C ARG A 216 12.44 -20.84 -13.04
N TRP A 217 12.06 -22.10 -12.91
CA TRP A 217 12.03 -22.76 -11.60
C TRP A 217 13.39 -22.80 -10.91
N ARG A 218 14.45 -23.07 -11.64
CA ARG A 218 15.82 -23.05 -11.06
C ARG A 218 16.18 -21.67 -10.53
N VAL A 219 15.95 -20.61 -11.31
CA VAL A 219 16.22 -19.23 -10.87
C VAL A 219 15.33 -18.86 -9.67
N PHE A 220 14.05 -19.20 -9.71
CA PHE A 220 13.11 -18.93 -8.63
C PHE A 220 13.50 -19.66 -7.34
N SER A 221 13.81 -20.98 -7.40
CA SER A 221 14.15 -21.78 -6.21
C SER A 221 15.48 -21.36 -5.59
N ILE A 222 16.52 -21.06 -6.39
CA ILE A 222 17.78 -20.53 -5.87
C ILE A 222 17.53 -19.19 -5.16
N SER A 223 16.75 -18.31 -5.76
CA SER A 223 16.44 -17.02 -5.14
C SER A 223 15.57 -17.15 -3.89
N ALA A 224 14.65 -18.13 -3.86
CA ALA A 224 13.87 -18.46 -2.67
C ALA A 224 14.76 -19.01 -1.54
N MET A 225 15.73 -19.87 -1.85
CA MET A 225 16.73 -20.33 -0.87
C MET A 225 17.53 -19.17 -0.29
N ILE A 226 17.97 -18.22 -1.13
CA ILE A 226 18.64 -17.00 -0.66
C ILE A 226 17.71 -16.22 0.28
N GLY A 227 16.42 -16.08 -0.07
CA GLY A 227 15.42 -15.44 0.77
C GLY A 227 15.21 -16.13 2.12
N ILE A 228 15.18 -17.47 2.14
CA ILE A 228 15.08 -18.28 3.37
C ILE A 228 16.33 -18.10 4.24
N ILE A 229 17.51 -18.23 3.67
CA ILE A 229 18.78 -18.08 4.41
C ILE A 229 18.88 -16.66 4.98
N PHE A 230 18.69 -15.65 4.16
CA PHE A 230 18.74 -14.26 4.62
C PHE A 230 17.67 -14.00 5.70
N GLY A 231 16.43 -14.45 5.50
CA GLY A 231 15.34 -14.30 6.46
C GLY A 231 15.59 -15.06 7.77
N ALA A 232 16.30 -16.18 7.73
CA ALA A 232 16.72 -16.89 8.95
C ALA A 232 17.62 -16.01 9.82
N PHE A 233 18.61 -15.35 9.22
CA PHE A 233 19.47 -14.41 9.96
C PHE A 233 18.79 -13.11 10.33
N TYR A 234 17.93 -12.59 9.46
CA TYR A 234 17.31 -11.27 9.59
C TYR A 234 16.06 -11.28 10.48
N VAL A 235 15.25 -12.35 10.44
CA VAL A 235 13.95 -12.41 11.14
C VAL A 235 13.95 -13.47 12.24
N VAL A 236 14.40 -14.72 11.94
CA VAL A 236 14.24 -15.84 12.88
C VAL A 236 15.14 -15.67 14.09
N ILE A 237 16.41 -15.35 13.91
CA ILE A 237 17.35 -15.20 15.03
C ILE A 237 16.90 -14.12 16.00
N PRO A 238 16.57 -12.87 15.59
CA PRO A 238 16.06 -11.87 16.51
C PRO A 238 14.75 -12.27 17.18
N THR A 239 13.87 -12.95 16.46
CA THR A 239 12.57 -13.37 17.02
C THR A 239 12.74 -14.45 18.09
N ILE A 240 13.52 -15.50 17.82
CA ILE A 240 13.75 -16.60 18.77
C ILE A 240 14.56 -16.13 19.97
N THR A 241 15.64 -15.37 19.74
CA THR A 241 16.44 -14.84 20.86
C THR A 241 15.67 -13.85 21.71
N GLY A 242 14.76 -13.05 21.11
CA GLY A 242 13.87 -12.16 21.86
C GLY A 242 12.81 -12.88 22.70
N LEU A 243 12.58 -14.19 22.49
CA LEU A 243 11.78 -15.02 23.38
C LEU A 243 12.59 -15.57 24.58
N LEU A 244 13.90 -15.72 24.39
CA LEU A 244 14.80 -16.36 25.36
C LEU A 244 15.62 -15.35 26.17
N MET A 245 15.84 -14.16 25.62
CA MET A 245 16.71 -13.11 26.18
C MET A 245 15.96 -11.79 26.26
N THR A 246 16.31 -10.97 27.23
CA THR A 246 15.77 -9.60 27.38
C THR A 246 16.17 -8.69 26.20
N ASN A 247 17.37 -8.90 25.64
CA ASN A 247 17.85 -8.20 24.45
C ASN A 247 17.98 -9.21 23.29
N PRO A 248 17.16 -9.09 22.24
CA PRO A 248 17.24 -9.96 21.08
C PRO A 248 18.58 -9.79 20.35
N LEU A 249 19.19 -10.91 19.93
CA LEU A 249 20.40 -10.88 19.12
C LEU A 249 20.07 -10.41 17.70
N GLN A 250 20.48 -9.21 17.35
CA GLN A 250 20.32 -8.65 16.02
C GLN A 250 21.68 -8.67 15.29
N LEU A 251 21.81 -9.56 14.30
CA LEU A 251 23.00 -9.60 13.45
C LEU A 251 23.06 -8.42 12.48
N PHE A 252 21.90 -7.94 12.07
CA PHE A 252 21.72 -6.76 11.24
C PHE A 252 20.74 -5.82 11.93
N PRO A 253 21.04 -4.51 12.02
CA PRO A 253 20.07 -3.53 12.51
C PRO A 253 18.81 -3.52 11.63
N ILE A 254 17.64 -3.66 12.24
CA ILE A 254 16.35 -3.75 11.55
C ILE A 254 15.55 -2.49 11.84
N PRO A 255 15.02 -1.82 10.83
CA PRO A 255 15.04 -2.12 9.39
C PRO A 255 16.22 -1.51 8.64
N TRP A 256 17.03 -0.67 9.29
CA TRP A 256 18.18 0.01 8.69
C TRP A 256 19.27 0.33 9.72
N VAL A 257 20.44 0.67 9.21
CA VAL A 257 21.46 1.39 9.97
C VAL A 257 21.16 2.89 9.83
N ASP A 258 20.91 3.54 10.96
CA ASP A 258 20.61 4.98 11.01
C ASP A 258 21.85 5.76 11.45
N PHE A 259 22.34 6.63 10.59
CA PHE A 259 23.44 7.55 10.88
C PHE A 259 22.97 8.99 11.13
N THR A 260 21.67 9.21 11.21
CA THR A 260 21.08 10.55 11.34
C THR A 260 21.64 11.31 12.55
N THR A 261 21.71 10.65 13.70
CA THR A 261 22.24 11.25 14.95
C THR A 261 23.76 11.43 14.93
N GLN A 262 24.51 10.59 14.19
CA GLN A 262 25.96 10.71 14.09
C GLN A 262 26.39 11.89 13.21
N ILE A 263 25.57 12.23 12.21
CA ILE A 263 25.89 13.34 11.29
C ILE A 263 25.27 14.69 11.72
N GLU A 264 24.44 14.74 12.76
CA GLU A 264 23.66 15.92 13.13
C GLU A 264 24.52 17.16 13.45
N ASN A 265 25.74 16.97 13.97
CA ASN A 265 26.67 18.06 14.24
C ASN A 265 27.18 18.75 12.97
N ILE A 266 27.26 18.00 11.84
CA ILE A 266 27.71 18.51 10.54
C ILE A 266 26.52 18.88 9.67
N LEU A 267 25.48 18.04 9.70
CA LEU A 267 24.27 18.17 8.89
C LEU A 267 23.02 18.15 9.80
N PRO A 268 22.73 19.24 10.54
CA PRO A 268 21.56 19.29 11.42
C PRO A 268 20.28 19.06 10.63
N SER A 269 19.36 18.25 11.13
CA SER A 269 18.13 17.78 10.50
C SER A 269 18.32 16.92 9.23
N GLY A 270 19.54 16.67 8.80
CA GLY A 270 19.87 15.80 7.67
C GLY A 270 19.58 14.33 7.99
N LEU A 271 19.02 13.59 7.03
CA LEU A 271 18.73 12.15 7.17
C LEU A 271 19.78 11.35 6.39
N PHE A 272 20.39 10.36 7.03
CA PHE A 272 21.32 9.46 6.36
C PHE A 272 21.34 8.07 7.00
N GLY A 273 21.38 7.05 6.16
CA GLY A 273 21.45 5.66 6.57
C GLY A 273 21.27 4.72 5.39
N PHE A 274 21.21 3.42 5.65
CA PHE A 274 20.89 2.43 4.61
C PHE A 274 20.08 1.27 5.18
N ALA A 275 19.09 0.83 4.41
CA ALA A 275 18.29 -0.34 4.74
C ALA A 275 19.15 -1.61 4.59
N THR A 276 19.00 -2.49 5.57
CA THR A 276 19.73 -3.76 5.65
C THR A 276 18.98 -4.89 4.97
N ASP A 277 17.74 -4.65 4.51
CA ASP A 277 16.98 -5.63 3.74
C ASP A 277 17.55 -5.82 2.33
N LEU A 278 17.93 -7.05 1.99
CA LEU A 278 18.39 -7.44 0.66
C LEU A 278 17.32 -7.19 -0.42
N GLY A 279 16.03 -7.21 -0.06
CA GLY A 279 14.93 -6.91 -0.97
C GLY A 279 15.02 -5.52 -1.59
N ALA A 280 15.55 -4.53 -0.87
CA ALA A 280 15.77 -3.18 -1.40
C ALA A 280 16.80 -3.18 -2.55
N ILE A 281 17.89 -3.95 -2.43
CA ILE A 281 18.90 -4.11 -3.48
C ILE A 281 18.29 -4.82 -4.70
N LEU A 282 17.55 -5.91 -4.48
CA LEU A 282 16.92 -6.68 -5.55
C LEU A 282 15.81 -5.88 -6.28
N THR A 283 15.13 -4.99 -5.59
CA THR A 283 14.19 -4.05 -6.20
C THR A 283 14.91 -3.13 -7.19
N GLY A 284 16.13 -2.69 -6.88
CA GLY A 284 16.98 -1.92 -7.78
C GLY A 284 17.35 -2.67 -9.08
N PHE A 285 17.38 -4.03 -9.09
CA PHE A 285 17.58 -4.81 -10.31
C PHE A 285 16.41 -4.68 -11.30
N VAL A 286 15.18 -4.60 -10.77
CA VAL A 286 13.95 -4.64 -11.57
C VAL A 286 13.58 -3.26 -12.09
N LEU A 287 13.71 -2.23 -11.25
CA LEU A 287 13.33 -0.86 -11.60
C LEU A 287 14.19 -0.29 -12.73
N PRO A 288 13.65 0.62 -13.57
CA PRO A 288 14.42 1.27 -14.62
C PRO A 288 15.60 2.05 -14.03
N PHE A 289 16.79 1.89 -14.61
CA PHE A 289 18.03 2.48 -14.10
C PHE A 289 17.92 4.00 -13.85
N TRP A 290 17.43 4.75 -14.81
CA TRP A 290 17.30 6.20 -14.69
C TRP A 290 16.29 6.65 -13.64
N VAL A 291 15.25 5.83 -13.36
CA VAL A 291 14.34 6.06 -12.23
C VAL A 291 15.11 5.95 -10.91
N VAL A 292 15.86 4.86 -10.73
CA VAL A 292 16.60 4.63 -9.47
C VAL A 292 17.68 5.68 -9.26
N VAL A 293 18.41 6.06 -10.31
CA VAL A 293 19.39 7.15 -10.25
C VAL A 293 18.74 8.48 -9.83
N GLY A 294 17.62 8.84 -10.46
CA GLY A 294 16.85 10.03 -10.10
C GLY A 294 16.36 9.99 -8.65
N THR A 295 15.81 8.85 -8.22
CA THR A 295 15.33 8.67 -6.83
C THR A 295 16.47 8.83 -5.82
N PHE A 296 17.63 8.23 -6.08
CA PHE A 296 18.79 8.37 -5.20
C PHE A 296 19.30 9.82 -5.12
N ILE A 297 19.50 10.46 -6.28
CA ILE A 297 19.99 11.85 -6.33
C ILE A 297 19.02 12.78 -5.60
N SER A 298 17.72 12.70 -5.88
CA SER A 298 16.73 13.56 -5.24
C SER A 298 16.63 13.27 -3.74
N SER A 299 16.58 12.01 -3.33
CA SER A 299 16.55 11.64 -1.93
C SER A 299 17.76 12.17 -1.17
N PHE A 300 18.94 11.99 -1.70
CA PHE A 300 20.18 12.50 -1.09
C PHE A 300 20.22 14.03 -1.05
N LEU A 301 19.93 14.69 -2.16
CA LEU A 301 19.94 16.15 -2.23
C LEU A 301 18.85 16.79 -1.35
N CYS A 302 17.64 16.22 -1.30
CA CYS A 302 16.54 16.79 -0.51
C CYS A 302 16.69 16.45 0.98
N GLN A 303 16.87 15.16 1.30
CA GLN A 303 16.76 14.69 2.68
C GLN A 303 18.08 14.75 3.46
N THR A 304 19.23 14.61 2.78
CA THR A 304 20.54 14.67 3.47
C THR A 304 21.13 16.07 3.44
N ILE A 305 21.10 16.76 2.29
CA ILE A 305 21.74 18.08 2.12
C ILE A 305 20.72 19.21 2.28
N GLY A 306 19.52 19.06 1.74
CA GLY A 306 18.49 20.10 1.72
C GLY A 306 17.93 20.41 3.11
N ASN A 307 17.69 19.40 3.94
CA ASN A 307 17.20 19.61 5.29
C ASN A 307 18.11 20.50 6.14
N PRO A 308 19.45 20.30 6.21
CA PRO A 308 20.36 21.22 6.89
C PRO A 308 20.28 22.65 6.40
N ILE A 309 20.18 22.85 5.10
CA ILE A 309 20.05 24.18 4.50
C ILE A 309 18.73 24.83 4.93
N LEU A 310 17.62 24.09 4.83
CA LEU A 310 16.29 24.57 5.24
C LEU A 310 16.22 24.87 6.75
N HIS A 311 16.91 24.09 7.56
CA HIS A 311 17.03 24.35 9.00
C HIS A 311 17.82 25.62 9.27
N LYS A 312 18.97 25.80 8.61
CA LYS A 312 19.81 27.00 8.75
C LYS A 312 19.09 28.29 8.34
N ILE A 313 18.22 28.22 7.34
CA ILE A 313 17.41 29.36 6.86
C ILE A 313 16.19 29.59 7.79
N GLY A 314 15.91 28.69 8.73
CA GLY A 314 14.79 28.79 9.67
C GLY A 314 13.44 28.37 9.10
N ILE A 315 13.42 27.57 8.05
CA ILE A 315 12.19 26.95 7.50
C ILE A 315 11.81 25.72 8.31
N ILE A 316 12.76 24.81 8.57
CA ILE A 316 12.58 23.69 9.49
C ILE A 316 12.85 24.20 10.90
N LYS A 317 11.78 24.32 11.71
CA LYS A 317 11.83 24.95 13.02
C LYS A 317 11.70 23.96 14.18
N ASN A 318 10.97 22.86 13.93
CA ASN A 318 10.58 21.93 14.98
C ASN A 318 11.56 20.76 15.16
N TRP A 319 12.62 20.69 14.34
CA TRP A 319 13.67 19.70 14.53
C TRP A 319 14.51 19.99 15.77
N GLN A 320 14.86 18.92 16.50
CA GLN A 320 15.70 18.98 17.70
C GLN A 320 16.85 17.97 17.62
N PRO A 321 18.03 18.29 18.16
CA PRO A 321 19.15 17.36 18.26
C PRO A 321 18.76 16.06 18.97
N GLY A 322 19.31 14.93 18.53
CA GLY A 322 18.99 13.59 19.05
C GLY A 322 17.78 12.92 18.39
N MET A 323 17.10 13.58 17.44
CA MET A 323 16.03 12.93 16.66
C MET A 323 16.61 11.90 15.69
N THR A 324 16.09 10.66 15.77
CA THR A 324 16.38 9.60 14.80
C THR A 324 15.67 9.86 13.48
N ALA A 325 15.96 9.04 12.46
CA ALA A 325 15.43 9.23 11.09
C ALA A 325 13.92 9.41 11.02
N ILE A 326 13.12 8.64 11.77
CA ILE A 326 11.65 8.70 11.68
C ILE A 326 11.10 10.02 12.26
N PRO A 327 11.36 10.40 13.52
CA PRO A 327 10.90 11.68 14.06
C PRO A 327 11.38 12.89 13.23
N ALA A 328 12.67 12.89 12.85
CA ALA A 328 13.22 13.98 12.04
C ALA A 328 12.54 14.07 10.66
N ASN A 329 12.27 12.94 10.00
CA ASN A 329 11.55 12.93 8.72
C ASN A 329 10.11 13.46 8.85
N VAL A 330 9.40 13.12 9.93
CA VAL A 330 8.05 13.63 10.19
C VAL A 330 8.08 15.15 10.33
N VAL A 331 8.98 15.68 11.16
CA VAL A 331 9.14 17.11 11.38
C VAL A 331 9.51 17.84 10.07
N ASN A 332 10.53 17.36 9.36
CA ASN A 332 10.96 17.95 8.10
C ASN A 332 9.84 17.94 7.04
N THR A 333 9.03 16.86 7.02
CA THR A 333 7.89 16.76 6.11
C THR A 333 6.82 17.78 6.47
N MET A 334 6.47 17.93 7.74
CA MET A 334 5.45 18.88 8.19
C MET A 334 5.88 20.32 7.98
N ASP A 335 7.13 20.65 8.28
CA ASP A 335 7.62 22.02 8.16
C ASP A 335 7.77 22.48 6.69
N PHE A 336 8.12 21.57 5.77
CA PHE A 336 8.40 21.94 4.38
C PHE A 336 7.94 20.91 3.32
N TRP A 337 8.39 19.64 3.38
CA TRP A 337 8.30 18.71 2.24
C TRP A 337 6.87 18.32 1.87
N ILE A 338 5.91 18.47 2.76
CA ILE A 338 4.48 18.25 2.46
C ILE A 338 4.02 19.11 1.28
N ASN A 339 4.44 20.38 1.23
CA ASN A 339 4.06 21.30 0.16
C ASN A 339 4.72 20.92 -1.19
N VAL A 340 5.97 20.45 -1.14
CA VAL A 340 6.69 19.96 -2.33
C VAL A 340 6.06 18.67 -2.85
N THR A 341 5.61 17.77 -1.97
CA THR A 341 4.93 16.53 -2.35
C THR A 341 3.60 16.82 -3.05
N ILE A 342 2.80 17.74 -2.52
CA ILE A 342 1.55 18.18 -3.17
C ILE A 342 1.86 18.79 -4.55
N ALA A 343 2.86 19.67 -4.63
CA ALA A 343 3.28 20.30 -5.88
C ALA A 343 3.73 19.25 -6.92
N SER A 344 4.51 18.26 -6.52
CA SER A 344 4.98 17.18 -7.39
C SER A 344 3.82 16.35 -7.96
N GLY A 345 2.82 16.04 -7.13
CA GLY A 345 1.59 15.38 -7.55
C GLY A 345 0.84 16.17 -8.63
N ILE A 346 0.68 17.48 -8.40
CA ILE A 346 0.04 18.40 -9.37
C ILE A 346 0.81 18.40 -10.70
N VAL A 347 2.13 18.57 -10.67
CA VAL A 347 2.95 18.61 -11.89
C VAL A 347 2.87 17.30 -12.68
N VAL A 348 3.05 16.16 -12.02
CA VAL A 348 2.97 14.84 -12.68
C VAL A 348 1.59 14.62 -13.29
N GLY A 349 0.54 15.01 -12.57
CA GLY A 349 -0.84 14.89 -13.05
C GLY A 349 -1.09 15.78 -14.28
N LEU A 350 -0.70 17.04 -14.24
CA LEU A 350 -0.89 17.97 -15.36
C LEU A 350 -0.08 17.58 -16.59
N ILE A 351 1.19 17.17 -16.43
CA ILE A 351 2.01 16.63 -17.54
C ILE A 351 1.32 15.41 -18.16
N GLY A 352 0.78 14.54 -17.31
CA GLY A 352 0.06 13.36 -17.77
C GLY A 352 -1.19 13.70 -18.56
N LEU A 353 -2.05 14.53 -17.99
CA LEU A 353 -3.29 14.97 -18.64
C LEU A 353 -3.00 15.67 -19.98
N PHE A 354 -2.02 16.57 -20.03
CA PHE A 354 -1.64 17.23 -21.27
C PHE A 354 -1.20 16.23 -22.35
N LYS A 355 -0.35 15.26 -21.99
CA LYS A 355 0.08 14.21 -22.92
C LYS A 355 -1.09 13.35 -23.41
N THR A 356 -2.01 13.01 -22.49
CA THR A 356 -3.19 12.20 -22.85
C THR A 356 -4.11 12.96 -23.79
N ILE A 357 -4.47 14.21 -23.45
CA ILE A 357 -5.34 15.04 -24.30
C ILE A 357 -4.74 15.26 -25.69
N THR A 358 -3.44 15.55 -25.78
CA THR A 358 -2.76 15.75 -27.09
C THR A 358 -2.65 14.46 -27.90
N SER A 359 -2.51 13.31 -27.24
CA SER A 359 -2.46 12.01 -27.90
C SER A 359 -3.85 11.52 -28.32
N PHE A 360 -4.89 11.86 -27.56
CA PHE A 360 -6.27 11.43 -27.78
C PHE A 360 -6.80 11.86 -29.16
N LYS A 361 -6.55 13.13 -29.54
CA LYS A 361 -6.96 13.66 -30.85
C LYS A 361 -6.33 12.95 -32.06
N ARG A 362 -5.15 12.31 -31.88
CA ARG A 362 -4.41 11.68 -32.98
C ARG A 362 -4.57 10.16 -33.08
N LYS A 363 -5.05 9.48 -32.03
CA LYS A 363 -4.99 8.02 -31.91
C LYS A 363 -6.35 7.32 -31.74
N PHE A 364 -7.43 8.05 -31.48
CA PHE A 364 -8.73 7.43 -31.15
C PHE A 364 -9.22 6.46 -32.23
N GLU A 365 -9.03 6.76 -33.50
CA GLU A 365 -9.47 5.92 -34.63
C GLU A 365 -8.60 4.66 -34.87
N ARG A 366 -7.35 4.63 -34.37
CA ARG A 366 -6.44 3.51 -34.62
C ARG A 366 -6.39 2.44 -33.54
N ILE A 367 -6.83 2.72 -32.33
CA ILE A 367 -6.56 1.90 -31.14
C ILE A 367 -7.69 0.92 -30.81
N GLU A 368 -8.94 1.19 -31.19
CA GLU A 368 -10.04 0.23 -31.01
C GLU A 368 -9.79 -1.13 -31.71
N ARG A 369 -8.89 -1.18 -32.69
CA ARG A 369 -8.60 -2.38 -33.51
C ARG A 369 -7.60 -3.38 -32.90
N LYS A 370 -7.03 -3.17 -31.72
CA LYS A 370 -5.97 -4.04 -31.17
C LYS A 370 -6.18 -4.45 -29.71
N ILE A 371 -7.41 -4.52 -29.25
CA ILE A 371 -7.70 -5.14 -27.95
C ILE A 371 -7.52 -6.65 -28.11
N PRO A 372 -6.72 -7.32 -27.25
CA PRO A 372 -6.56 -8.76 -27.30
C PRO A 372 -7.91 -9.46 -27.08
N GLU A 373 -8.28 -10.36 -28.02
CA GLU A 373 -9.53 -11.11 -27.91
C GLU A 373 -9.54 -12.00 -26.66
N GLY A 374 -10.71 -12.06 -25.98
CA GLY A 374 -10.92 -12.94 -24.84
C GLY A 374 -10.35 -12.45 -23.50
N ARG A 375 -9.75 -11.26 -23.43
CA ARG A 375 -9.23 -10.67 -22.17
C ARG A 375 -10.34 -10.36 -21.16
N GLY A 376 -11.58 -10.19 -21.62
CA GLY A 376 -12.72 -9.86 -20.74
C GLY A 376 -12.95 -8.35 -20.62
N ASP A 377 -12.62 -7.61 -21.67
CA ASP A 377 -12.82 -6.16 -21.75
C ASP A 377 -14.30 -5.80 -21.91
N TYR A 378 -14.63 -4.62 -21.44
CA TYR A 378 -15.92 -3.97 -21.66
C TYR A 378 -15.71 -2.48 -21.98
N PRO A 379 -16.73 -1.80 -22.54
CA PRO A 379 -16.58 -0.41 -22.97
C PRO A 379 -16.19 0.52 -21.80
N ILE A 380 -15.19 1.36 -22.00
CA ILE A 380 -14.73 2.35 -20.99
C ILE A 380 -15.87 3.26 -20.50
N PRO A 381 -16.79 3.73 -21.36
CA PRO A 381 -17.94 4.55 -20.88
C PRO A 381 -18.80 3.82 -19.86
N ILE A 382 -18.96 2.50 -19.97
CA ILE A 382 -19.72 1.70 -18.97
C ILE A 382 -18.96 1.67 -17.65
N ALA A 383 -17.63 1.47 -17.70
CA ALA A 383 -16.80 1.54 -16.50
C ALA A 383 -16.90 2.89 -15.78
N LEU A 384 -16.81 3.98 -16.53
CA LEU A 384 -16.94 5.33 -16.01
C LEU A 384 -18.34 5.62 -15.47
N LEU A 385 -19.39 5.09 -16.12
CA LEU A 385 -20.75 5.22 -15.62
C LEU A 385 -20.95 4.51 -14.28
N ILE A 386 -20.45 3.28 -14.14
CA ILE A 386 -20.51 2.51 -12.88
C ILE A 386 -19.76 3.24 -11.77
N TRP A 387 -18.56 3.73 -12.08
CA TRP A 387 -17.78 4.55 -11.15
C TRP A 387 -18.52 5.82 -10.74
N PHE A 388 -19.12 6.54 -11.71
CA PHE A 388 -19.88 7.76 -11.45
C PHE A 388 -21.05 7.47 -10.53
N LEU A 389 -21.89 6.46 -10.84
CA LEU A 389 -23.03 6.10 -10.02
C LEU A 389 -22.64 5.66 -8.61
N SER A 390 -21.59 4.85 -8.46
CA SER A 390 -21.10 4.44 -7.14
C SER A 390 -20.57 5.63 -6.33
N THR A 391 -19.93 6.60 -6.97
CA THR A 391 -19.46 7.84 -6.33
C THR A 391 -20.64 8.72 -5.90
N VAL A 392 -21.70 8.83 -6.73
CA VAL A 392 -22.94 9.54 -6.35
C VAL A 392 -23.57 8.92 -5.11
N VAL A 393 -23.64 7.58 -5.05
CA VAL A 393 -24.16 6.88 -3.87
C VAL A 393 -23.33 7.20 -2.62
N TYR A 394 -21.99 7.23 -2.73
CA TYR A 394 -21.12 7.67 -1.62
C TYR A 394 -21.44 9.09 -1.17
N ILE A 395 -21.60 10.03 -2.10
CA ILE A 395 -21.92 11.44 -1.80
C ILE A 395 -23.26 11.55 -1.07
N ILE A 396 -24.28 10.79 -1.52
CA ILE A 396 -25.59 10.74 -0.88
C ILE A 396 -25.48 10.21 0.55
N ILE A 397 -24.77 9.08 0.76
CA ILE A 397 -24.56 8.50 2.09
C ILE A 397 -23.85 9.51 3.00
N CYS A 398 -22.77 10.15 2.53
CA CYS A 398 -22.05 11.15 3.31
C CYS A 398 -22.93 12.35 3.68
N HIS A 399 -23.77 12.80 2.75
CA HIS A 399 -24.69 13.92 3.00
C HIS A 399 -25.79 13.56 4.00
N ILE A 400 -26.31 12.32 3.96
CA ILE A 400 -27.28 11.83 4.96
C ILE A 400 -26.63 11.75 6.35
N LEU A 401 -25.38 11.28 6.43
CA LEU A 401 -24.67 11.13 7.71
C LEU A 401 -24.18 12.47 8.28
N VAL A 402 -23.83 13.43 7.43
CA VAL A 402 -23.31 14.75 7.82
C VAL A 402 -24.01 15.86 6.99
N PRO A 403 -25.28 16.16 7.26
CA PRO A 403 -26.08 17.07 6.41
C PRO A 403 -25.55 18.51 6.37
N LYS A 404 -24.89 18.96 7.45
CA LYS A 404 -24.39 20.34 7.56
C LYS A 404 -23.09 20.58 6.79
N PHE A 405 -22.41 19.51 6.34
CA PHE A 405 -21.18 19.65 5.55
C PHE A 405 -21.53 19.95 4.07
N PRO A 406 -20.80 20.87 3.40
CA PRO A 406 -21.12 21.24 2.03
C PRO A 406 -21.02 20.06 1.06
N ILE A 407 -22.12 19.70 0.40
CA ILE A 407 -22.18 18.57 -0.55
C ILE A 407 -21.19 18.74 -1.71
N LEU A 408 -20.90 19.99 -2.08
CA LEU A 408 -19.93 20.32 -3.14
C LEU A 408 -18.52 19.83 -2.82
N LEU A 409 -18.13 19.79 -1.54
CA LEU A 409 -16.85 19.27 -1.11
C LEU A 409 -16.78 17.74 -1.19
N PHE A 410 -17.89 17.03 -0.92
CA PHE A 410 -17.97 15.60 -1.19
C PHE A 410 -17.82 15.29 -2.69
N ALA A 411 -18.48 16.09 -3.54
CA ALA A 411 -18.36 15.99 -4.99
C ALA A 411 -16.93 16.29 -5.46
N PHE A 412 -16.26 17.28 -4.88
CA PHE A 412 -14.88 17.60 -5.16
C PHE A 412 -13.93 16.44 -4.83
N PHE A 413 -14.10 15.78 -3.69
CA PHE A 413 -13.33 14.59 -3.34
C PHE A 413 -13.56 13.43 -4.31
N GLY A 414 -14.83 13.12 -4.59
CA GLY A 414 -15.20 11.97 -5.43
C GLY A 414 -14.88 12.17 -6.90
N PHE A 415 -15.23 13.32 -7.47
CA PHE A 415 -15.16 13.55 -8.91
C PHE A 415 -13.92 14.29 -9.39
N PHE A 416 -13.18 14.93 -8.51
CA PHE A 416 -11.96 15.65 -8.87
C PHE A 416 -10.72 15.03 -8.24
N LEU A 417 -10.63 14.99 -6.90
CA LEU A 417 -9.41 14.54 -6.22
C LEU A 417 -9.15 13.04 -6.41
N THR A 418 -10.17 12.20 -6.26
CA THR A 418 -10.01 10.74 -6.45
C THR A 418 -9.52 10.38 -7.86
N PRO A 419 -10.13 10.86 -8.96
CA PRO A 419 -9.62 10.62 -10.31
C PRO A 419 -8.22 11.17 -10.53
N PHE A 420 -7.97 12.39 -10.08
CA PHE A 420 -6.67 13.04 -10.27
C PHE A 420 -5.55 12.29 -9.55
N LEU A 421 -5.75 11.96 -8.27
CA LEU A 421 -4.81 11.18 -7.47
C LEU A 421 -4.60 9.78 -8.05
N SER A 422 -5.68 9.11 -8.41
CA SER A 422 -5.62 7.75 -8.95
C SER A 422 -4.91 7.70 -10.30
N TYR A 423 -5.16 8.67 -11.17
CA TYR A 423 -4.49 8.75 -12.47
C TYR A 423 -2.99 9.06 -12.33
N THR A 424 -2.63 10.03 -11.47
CA THR A 424 -1.22 10.34 -11.20
C THR A 424 -0.48 9.15 -10.61
N SER A 425 -1.11 8.45 -9.67
CA SER A 425 -0.58 7.23 -9.08
C SER A 425 -0.44 6.09 -10.11
N ALA A 426 -1.43 5.86 -10.96
CA ALA A 426 -1.36 4.84 -12.02
C ALA A 426 -0.20 5.12 -13.00
N ARG A 427 0.03 6.38 -13.35
CA ARG A 427 1.18 6.76 -14.17
C ARG A 427 2.51 6.49 -13.48
N MET A 428 2.63 6.80 -12.20
CA MET A 428 3.84 6.50 -11.44
C MET A 428 4.08 4.99 -11.38
N PHE A 429 3.08 4.17 -11.09
CA PHE A 429 3.21 2.71 -11.18
C PHE A 429 3.62 2.25 -12.58
N GLY A 430 3.04 2.86 -13.62
CA GLY A 430 3.36 2.52 -15.00
C GLY A 430 4.79 2.87 -15.43
N ILE A 431 5.37 3.95 -14.90
CA ILE A 431 6.69 4.45 -15.32
C ILE A 431 7.79 3.97 -14.37
N THR A 432 7.55 4.06 -13.05
CA THR A 432 8.58 3.81 -12.04
C THR A 432 8.43 2.48 -11.34
N GLY A 433 7.25 1.84 -11.43
CA GLY A 433 6.91 0.63 -10.68
C GLY A 433 6.41 0.87 -9.26
N VAL A 434 6.50 2.09 -8.76
CA VAL A 434 6.05 2.50 -7.42
C VAL A 434 5.36 3.87 -7.49
N ALA A 435 4.48 4.17 -6.55
CA ALA A 435 3.76 5.45 -6.51
C ALA A 435 4.36 6.44 -5.50
N SER A 436 5.66 6.38 -5.24
CA SER A 436 6.33 7.33 -4.34
C SER A 436 6.37 8.74 -4.94
N GLY A 437 6.37 9.75 -4.08
CA GLY A 437 6.50 11.16 -4.46
C GLY A 437 5.26 11.80 -5.07
N VAL A 438 4.16 11.06 -5.21
CA VAL A 438 2.88 11.56 -5.75
C VAL A 438 1.77 11.25 -4.76
N ALA A 439 1.56 12.15 -3.85
CA ALA A 439 0.50 12.05 -2.86
C ALA A 439 -0.04 13.45 -2.54
N PHE A 440 -1.27 13.48 -2.04
CA PHE A 440 -1.88 14.69 -1.50
C PHE A 440 -2.11 14.49 0.01
N PRO A 441 -1.02 14.44 0.80
CA PRO A 441 -1.13 14.22 2.23
C PRO A 441 -1.90 15.38 2.86
N TYR A 442 -2.80 15.04 3.77
CA TYR A 442 -3.58 15.99 4.58
C TYR A 442 -4.48 16.97 3.81
N VAL A 443 -4.64 16.82 2.48
CA VAL A 443 -5.56 17.68 1.71
C VAL A 443 -7.02 17.47 2.15
N ARG A 444 -7.41 16.23 2.45
CA ARG A 444 -8.73 15.91 3.00
C ARG A 444 -8.93 16.62 4.33
N GLU A 445 -8.01 16.47 5.25
CA GLU A 445 -8.02 17.03 6.60
C GLU A 445 -8.03 18.57 6.56
N ALA A 446 -7.18 19.16 5.74
CA ALA A 446 -7.17 20.60 5.51
C ALA A 446 -8.49 21.12 4.95
N THR A 447 -9.10 20.38 4.02
CA THR A 447 -10.40 20.75 3.45
C THR A 447 -11.49 20.74 4.53
N PHE A 448 -11.51 19.76 5.45
CA PHE A 448 -12.47 19.73 6.54
C PHE A 448 -12.36 20.97 7.43
N ILE A 449 -11.14 21.34 7.78
CA ILE A 449 -10.90 22.48 8.66
C ILE A 449 -11.20 23.81 7.93
N LEU A 450 -10.75 23.94 6.67
CA LEU A 450 -10.96 25.15 5.86
C LEU A 450 -12.41 25.35 5.43
N SER A 451 -13.22 24.28 5.41
CA SER A 451 -14.66 24.37 5.09
C SER A 451 -15.47 25.20 6.09
N GLY A 452 -14.90 25.47 7.26
CA GLY A 452 -15.59 26.13 8.36
C GLY A 452 -16.66 25.27 9.05
N TYR A 453 -16.73 23.98 8.70
CA TYR A 453 -17.64 23.03 9.34
C TYR A 453 -17.28 22.85 10.82
N LYS A 454 -18.29 22.90 11.68
CA LYS A 454 -18.13 22.73 13.12
C LYS A 454 -18.79 21.43 13.57
N GLY A 455 -18.03 20.38 13.71
CA GLY A 455 -18.48 19.06 14.15
C GLY A 455 -17.42 17.99 13.90
N ALA A 456 -17.40 16.93 14.72
CA ALA A 456 -16.46 15.83 14.58
C ALA A 456 -16.98 14.72 13.64
N GLU A 457 -18.26 14.73 13.26
CA GLU A 457 -18.91 13.67 12.50
C GLU A 457 -18.26 13.43 11.14
N ILE A 458 -17.73 14.50 10.51
CA ILE A 458 -17.07 14.42 9.20
C ILE A 458 -15.86 13.48 9.19
N TRP A 459 -15.18 13.32 10.33
CA TRP A 459 -14.02 12.46 10.47
C TRP A 459 -14.35 10.97 10.46
N PHE A 460 -15.62 10.63 10.70
CA PHE A 460 -16.13 9.26 10.72
C PHE A 460 -16.88 8.88 9.44
N ALA A 461 -17.19 9.85 8.58
CA ALA A 461 -17.94 9.64 7.35
C ALA A 461 -17.11 8.89 6.28
N PRO A 462 -17.72 7.96 5.51
CA PRO A 462 -17.05 7.19 4.46
C PRO A 462 -16.87 8.03 3.17
N ILE A 463 -16.03 9.05 3.22
CA ILE A 463 -15.83 9.99 2.13
C ILE A 463 -15.24 9.31 0.90
N PRO A 464 -15.71 9.61 -0.32
CA PRO A 464 -15.19 9.03 -1.55
C PRO A 464 -13.85 9.66 -1.97
N TYR A 465 -12.82 9.46 -1.15
CA TYR A 465 -11.44 9.89 -1.38
C TYR A 465 -10.53 8.67 -1.44
N PHE A 466 -10.29 8.17 -2.64
CA PHE A 466 -9.59 6.91 -2.88
C PHE A 466 -8.40 7.09 -3.82
N ASN A 467 -7.47 6.13 -3.77
CA ASN A 467 -6.39 5.99 -4.74
C ASN A 467 -6.46 4.61 -5.38
N HIS A 468 -6.96 4.53 -6.60
CA HIS A 468 -7.10 3.29 -7.38
C HIS A 468 -5.94 3.05 -8.36
N GLY A 469 -4.88 3.87 -8.31
CA GLY A 469 -3.80 3.81 -9.30
C GLY A 469 -3.04 2.49 -9.35
N TYR A 470 -2.91 1.78 -8.22
CA TYR A 470 -2.24 0.47 -8.14
C TYR A 470 -2.95 -0.61 -8.95
N LEU A 471 -4.28 -0.46 -9.20
CA LEU A 471 -5.05 -1.43 -9.96
C LEU A 471 -4.61 -1.52 -11.42
N ALA A 472 -4.12 -0.42 -12.00
CA ALA A 472 -3.57 -0.46 -13.34
C ALA A 472 -2.42 -1.47 -13.45
N GLN A 473 -1.56 -1.57 -12.44
CA GLN A 473 -0.50 -2.59 -12.37
C GLN A 473 -1.09 -4.00 -12.17
N SER A 474 -2.10 -4.16 -11.34
CA SER A 474 -2.76 -5.46 -11.14
C SER A 474 -3.46 -5.97 -12.40
N PHE A 475 -4.14 -5.11 -13.16
CA PHE A 475 -4.67 -5.47 -14.47
C PHE A 475 -3.57 -5.82 -15.47
N LYS A 476 -2.42 -5.14 -15.43
CA LYS A 476 -1.26 -5.50 -16.24
C LYS A 476 -0.69 -6.88 -15.88
N GLN A 477 -0.69 -7.25 -14.62
CA GLN A 477 -0.29 -8.58 -14.16
C GLN A 477 -1.26 -9.67 -14.67
N LEU A 478 -2.59 -9.41 -14.67
CA LEU A 478 -3.59 -10.30 -15.29
C LEU A 478 -3.35 -10.47 -16.79
N GLU A 479 -3.04 -9.39 -17.48
CA GLU A 479 -2.69 -9.44 -18.89
C GLU A 479 -1.45 -10.29 -19.16
N LEU A 480 -0.38 -10.13 -18.38
CA LEU A 480 0.85 -10.90 -18.48
C LEU A 480 0.66 -12.39 -18.17
N THR A 481 -0.19 -12.72 -17.19
CA THR A 481 -0.55 -14.12 -16.88
C THR A 481 -1.58 -14.71 -17.83
N ARG A 482 -2.11 -13.93 -18.80
CA ARG A 482 -3.21 -14.32 -19.68
C ARG A 482 -4.47 -14.76 -18.92
N THR A 483 -4.75 -14.10 -17.80
CA THR A 483 -5.95 -14.33 -16.99
C THR A 483 -7.07 -13.41 -17.43
N LYS A 484 -8.29 -13.93 -17.63
CA LYS A 484 -9.47 -13.12 -17.92
C LYS A 484 -9.78 -12.17 -16.77
N PHE A 485 -10.06 -10.91 -17.06
CA PHE A 485 -10.43 -9.90 -16.05
C PHE A 485 -11.70 -10.29 -15.28
N THR A 486 -12.63 -10.96 -15.94
CA THR A 486 -13.85 -11.49 -15.34
C THR A 486 -13.56 -12.48 -14.20
N SER A 487 -12.45 -13.23 -14.28
CA SER A 487 -12.03 -14.15 -13.21
C SER A 487 -11.68 -13.41 -11.92
N TRP A 488 -11.01 -12.25 -12.06
CA TRP A 488 -10.69 -11.44 -10.90
C TRP A 488 -11.94 -10.83 -10.26
N TYR A 489 -12.87 -10.30 -11.05
CA TYR A 489 -14.12 -9.76 -10.50
C TYR A 489 -14.90 -10.82 -9.71
N LYS A 490 -15.09 -12.01 -10.28
CA LYS A 490 -15.75 -13.14 -9.59
C LYS A 490 -15.02 -13.51 -8.30
N ALA A 491 -13.70 -13.60 -8.36
CA ALA A 491 -12.85 -13.95 -7.22
C ALA A 491 -12.98 -12.92 -6.08
N GLU A 492 -12.90 -11.63 -6.38
CA GLU A 492 -12.96 -10.56 -5.38
C GLU A 492 -14.33 -10.41 -4.73
N PHE A 493 -15.42 -10.56 -5.51
CA PHE A 493 -16.75 -10.53 -4.90
C PHE A 493 -17.02 -11.77 -4.02
N THR A 494 -16.48 -12.95 -4.39
CA THR A 494 -16.51 -14.14 -3.53
C THR A 494 -15.66 -13.90 -2.28
N ALA A 495 -14.45 -13.37 -2.43
CA ALA A 495 -13.58 -13.03 -1.31
C ALA A 495 -14.20 -11.97 -0.39
N LEU A 496 -14.94 -11.01 -0.93
CA LEU A 496 -15.66 -10.03 -0.12
C LEU A 496 -16.65 -10.69 0.84
N GLY A 497 -17.46 -11.65 0.34
CA GLY A 497 -18.38 -12.41 1.20
C GLY A 497 -17.65 -13.18 2.30
N ILE A 498 -16.56 -13.89 1.94
CA ILE A 498 -15.73 -14.63 2.89
C ILE A 498 -15.08 -13.68 3.89
N MET A 499 -14.54 -12.57 3.44
CA MET A 499 -13.89 -11.56 4.30
C MET A 499 -14.88 -10.94 5.29
N LEU A 500 -16.06 -10.56 4.85
CA LEU A 500 -17.09 -9.99 5.71
C LEU A 500 -17.49 -11.01 6.79
N PHE A 501 -17.76 -12.26 6.39
CA PHE A 501 -18.13 -13.30 7.34
C PHE A 501 -17.00 -13.62 8.34
N CYS A 502 -15.81 -13.92 7.85
CA CYS A 502 -14.67 -14.31 8.69
C CYS A 502 -14.21 -13.14 9.58
N SER A 503 -14.15 -11.93 9.05
CA SER A 503 -13.77 -10.74 9.83
C SER A 503 -14.77 -10.48 10.95
N PHE A 504 -16.07 -10.56 10.69
CA PHE A 504 -17.10 -10.43 11.72
C PHE A 504 -16.98 -11.51 12.79
N LEU A 505 -16.86 -12.78 12.37
CA LEU A 505 -16.76 -13.93 13.26
C LEU A 505 -15.55 -13.83 14.19
N PHE A 506 -14.36 -13.65 13.61
CA PHE A 506 -13.13 -13.68 14.38
C PHE A 506 -12.93 -12.43 15.25
N TRP A 507 -13.33 -11.25 14.79
CA TRP A 507 -13.33 -10.07 15.65
C TRP A 507 -14.34 -10.20 16.81
N SER A 508 -15.52 -10.82 16.57
CA SER A 508 -16.48 -11.09 17.65
C SER A 508 -15.89 -12.02 18.71
N ILE A 509 -15.18 -13.08 18.30
CA ILE A 509 -14.53 -14.03 19.21
C ILE A 509 -13.39 -13.35 19.98
N ILE A 510 -12.45 -12.71 19.27
CA ILE A 510 -11.23 -12.12 19.85
C ILE A 510 -11.60 -11.00 20.83
N TRP A 511 -12.55 -10.13 20.47
CA TRP A 511 -13.00 -9.06 21.35
C TRP A 511 -13.75 -9.55 22.59
N ARG A 512 -14.51 -10.65 22.45
CA ARG A 512 -15.20 -11.27 23.58
C ARG A 512 -14.24 -11.94 24.56
N MET A 513 -13.12 -12.50 24.06
CA MET A 513 -12.11 -13.18 24.90
C MET A 513 -11.42 -12.21 25.87
N ALA A 514 -11.01 -11.04 25.39
CA ALA A 514 -10.35 -10.04 26.21
C ALA A 514 -10.65 -8.61 25.70
N PRO A 515 -10.60 -7.58 26.58
CA PRO A 515 -10.66 -6.19 26.15
C PRO A 515 -9.55 -5.87 25.15
N ILE A 516 -9.86 -5.02 24.16
CA ILE A 516 -8.89 -4.52 23.21
C ILE A 516 -8.88 -2.99 23.30
N PRO A 517 -7.75 -2.39 23.71
CA PRO A 517 -6.45 -2.97 24.11
C PRO A 517 -6.42 -3.54 25.54
N SER A 518 -5.51 -4.48 25.80
CA SER A 518 -5.23 -5.01 27.15
C SER A 518 -3.85 -5.70 27.15
N SER A 519 -3.43 -6.20 28.32
CA SER A 519 -2.18 -6.98 28.46
C SER A 519 -2.14 -8.25 27.60
N THR A 520 -3.31 -8.83 27.29
CA THR A 520 -3.44 -9.94 26.33
C THR A 520 -2.99 -9.54 24.91
N TYR A 521 -3.08 -8.26 24.58
CA TYR A 521 -2.73 -7.69 23.26
C TYR A 521 -1.67 -6.59 23.43
N PRO A 522 -0.40 -6.94 23.70
CA PRO A 522 0.62 -6.01 24.17
C PRO A 522 0.97 -4.90 23.16
N PHE A 523 0.93 -5.17 21.85
CA PHE A 523 1.13 -4.11 20.86
C PHE A 523 -0.04 -3.13 20.87
N ALA A 524 -1.26 -3.63 20.88
CA ALA A 524 -2.44 -2.78 20.95
C ALA A 524 -2.42 -1.93 22.23
N GLN A 525 -2.08 -2.53 23.38
CA GLN A 525 -1.96 -1.82 24.66
C GLN A 525 -0.94 -0.68 24.62
N LYS A 526 0.20 -0.90 23.93
CA LYS A 526 1.29 0.07 23.87
C LYS A 526 1.05 1.17 22.82
N MET A 527 0.51 0.82 21.66
CA MET A 527 0.48 1.72 20.49
C MET A 527 -0.87 2.42 20.25
N TRP A 528 -1.99 1.79 20.65
CA TRP A 528 -3.31 2.38 20.42
C TRP A 528 -3.54 3.68 21.18
N PRO A 529 -3.06 3.87 22.43
CA PRO A 529 -3.16 5.15 23.11
C PRO A 529 -2.59 6.33 22.31
N MET A 530 -1.41 6.15 21.75
CA MET A 530 -0.78 7.19 20.93
C MET A 530 -1.62 7.49 19.67
N SER A 531 -2.13 6.45 19.01
CA SER A 531 -3.00 6.63 17.83
C SER A 531 -4.33 7.30 18.19
N ALA A 532 -4.87 7.05 19.40
CA ALA A 532 -6.08 7.72 19.90
C ALA A 532 -5.85 9.22 20.13
N ILE A 533 -4.68 9.61 20.69
CA ILE A 533 -4.30 11.01 20.84
C ILE A 533 -4.31 11.71 19.47
N PHE A 534 -3.63 11.14 18.46
CA PHE A 534 -3.60 11.73 17.13
C PHE A 534 -5.00 11.82 16.48
N ASN A 535 -5.81 10.76 16.61
CA ASN A 535 -7.18 10.80 16.10
C ASN A 535 -8.05 11.83 16.81
N ALA A 536 -7.92 11.96 18.14
CA ALA A 536 -8.66 12.95 18.91
C ALA A 536 -8.23 14.37 18.52
N LEU A 537 -6.92 14.64 18.39
CA LEU A 537 -6.42 15.94 17.92
C LEU A 537 -6.96 16.31 16.53
N TRP A 538 -7.00 15.36 15.60
CA TRP A 538 -7.57 15.59 14.29
C TRP A 538 -9.08 15.83 14.35
N ALA A 539 -9.81 14.94 15.00
CA ALA A 539 -11.27 15.01 15.02
C ALA A 539 -11.78 16.24 15.78
N THR A 540 -11.05 16.74 16.78
CA THR A 540 -11.39 17.97 17.49
C THR A 540 -10.96 19.24 16.75
N SER A 541 -10.11 19.15 15.73
CA SER A 541 -9.66 20.32 14.97
C SER A 541 -10.81 21.08 14.26
N THR A 542 -11.93 20.42 14.00
CA THR A 542 -13.16 21.03 13.46
C THR A 542 -14.14 21.50 14.54
N LEU A 543 -13.84 21.24 15.82
CA LEU A 543 -14.61 21.78 16.94
C LEU A 543 -14.15 23.21 17.30
N GLU A 544 -14.97 23.93 18.05
CA GLU A 544 -14.59 25.26 18.56
C GLU A 544 -13.41 25.16 19.52
N GLY A 545 -12.35 25.91 19.24
CA GLY A 545 -11.09 25.86 20.04
C GLY A 545 -10.11 24.75 19.65
N GLY A 546 -10.42 23.97 18.61
CA GLY A 546 -9.54 22.87 18.17
C GLY A 546 -8.21 23.33 17.55
N ALA A 547 -7.24 22.45 17.54
CA ALA A 547 -5.88 22.72 17.08
C ALA A 547 -5.81 22.98 15.56
N LYS A 548 -5.29 24.13 15.17
CA LYS A 548 -5.13 24.55 13.75
C LYS A 548 -3.74 24.31 13.18
N TRP A 549 -2.85 23.69 13.96
CA TRP A 549 -1.43 23.52 13.62
C TRP A 549 -1.18 22.85 12.24
N MET A 550 -2.10 22.01 11.79
CA MET A 550 -1.95 21.34 10.50
C MET A 550 -2.24 22.25 9.30
N ILE A 551 -3.07 23.28 9.47
CA ILE A 551 -3.30 24.27 8.40
C ILE A 551 -2.03 25.08 8.15
N GLU A 552 -1.27 25.33 9.19
CA GLU A 552 -0.02 26.09 9.10
C GLU A 552 1.07 25.33 8.34
N ALA A 553 0.99 23.99 8.28
CA ALA A 553 1.90 23.16 7.49
C ALA A 553 1.66 23.28 5.97
N ILE A 554 0.40 23.48 5.55
CA ILE A 554 0.03 23.58 4.13
C ILE A 554 0.07 25.05 3.71
N LYS A 555 1.14 25.45 3.01
CA LYS A 555 1.39 26.84 2.56
C LYS A 555 1.19 26.96 1.06
N LEU A 556 0.11 27.57 0.63
CA LEU A 556 -0.22 27.73 -0.80
C LEU A 556 0.91 28.39 -1.60
N LYS A 557 1.58 29.40 -1.03
CA LYS A 557 2.75 30.05 -1.68
C LYS A 557 3.88 29.05 -1.91
N SER A 558 4.18 28.18 -0.92
CA SER A 558 5.23 27.16 -1.05
C SER A 558 4.86 26.11 -2.10
N ILE A 559 3.59 25.72 -2.19
CA ILE A 559 3.09 24.81 -3.23
C ILE A 559 3.28 25.42 -4.61
N LEU A 560 2.91 26.69 -4.81
CA LEU A 560 3.06 27.39 -6.09
C LEU A 560 4.52 27.50 -6.51
N TYR A 561 5.41 27.95 -5.62
CA TYR A 561 6.85 28.02 -5.91
C TYR A 561 7.44 26.64 -6.24
N SER A 562 7.11 25.62 -5.46
CA SER A 562 7.57 24.26 -5.72
C SER A 562 7.05 23.73 -7.05
N THR A 563 5.80 24.03 -7.41
CA THR A 563 5.21 23.67 -8.72
C THR A 563 6.01 24.29 -9.87
N ILE A 564 6.35 25.58 -9.79
CA ILE A 564 7.15 26.26 -10.81
C ILE A 564 8.55 25.63 -10.92
N VAL A 565 9.23 25.40 -9.78
CA VAL A 565 10.57 24.79 -9.76
C VAL A 565 10.55 23.40 -10.38
N ILE A 566 9.57 22.55 -10.05
CA ILE A 566 9.46 21.19 -10.60
C ILE A 566 9.19 21.24 -12.11
N TYR A 567 8.37 22.19 -12.58
CA TYR A 567 8.17 22.40 -14.03
C TYR A 567 9.46 22.85 -14.75
N LEU A 568 10.24 23.74 -14.14
CA LEU A 568 11.53 24.16 -14.70
C LEU A 568 12.51 22.98 -14.78
N ILE A 569 12.56 22.12 -13.75
CA ILE A 569 13.37 20.89 -13.77
C ILE A 569 12.90 19.97 -14.91
N TYR A 570 11.58 19.80 -15.10
CA TYR A 570 11.05 19.02 -16.22
C TYR A 570 11.45 19.60 -17.57
N GLY A 571 11.33 20.93 -17.75
CA GLY A 571 11.76 21.62 -18.96
C GLY A 571 13.25 21.46 -19.23
N PHE A 572 14.10 21.61 -18.20
CA PHE A 572 15.54 21.39 -18.29
C PHE A 572 15.88 19.95 -18.76
N ILE A 573 15.22 18.94 -18.20
CA ILE A 573 15.41 17.54 -18.60
C ILE A 573 15.02 17.31 -20.07
N LEU A 574 13.96 17.97 -20.55
CA LEU A 574 13.56 17.88 -21.97
C LEU A 574 14.59 18.52 -22.90
N ILE A 575 15.15 19.70 -22.52
CA ILE A 575 16.15 20.42 -23.31
C ILE A 575 17.47 19.63 -23.36
N THR A 576 17.91 19.06 -22.25
CA THR A 576 19.15 18.30 -22.15
C THR A 576 19.06 16.89 -22.73
N LYS A 577 17.86 16.47 -23.19
CA LYS A 577 17.59 15.12 -23.73
C LYS A 577 17.88 13.98 -22.75
N ILE A 578 17.95 14.26 -21.44
CA ILE A 578 18.03 13.23 -20.39
C ILE A 578 16.74 12.41 -20.44
N PRO A 579 16.78 11.08 -20.23
CA PRO A 579 15.58 10.24 -20.23
C PRO A 579 14.52 10.77 -19.24
N VAL A 580 13.29 10.92 -19.70
CA VAL A 580 12.17 11.43 -18.87
C VAL A 580 11.93 10.56 -17.63
N ALA A 581 12.33 9.29 -17.67
CA ALA A 581 12.32 8.38 -16.52
C ALA A 581 13.12 8.93 -15.33
N PHE A 582 14.20 9.69 -15.58
CA PHE A 582 14.98 10.37 -14.57
C PHE A 582 14.16 11.42 -13.81
N PHE A 583 13.33 12.21 -14.52
CA PHE A 583 12.43 13.17 -13.88
C PHE A 583 11.46 12.51 -12.90
N TYR A 584 10.83 11.39 -13.32
CA TYR A 584 9.93 10.66 -12.43
C TYR A 584 10.66 10.03 -11.23
N GLY A 585 11.93 9.64 -11.44
CA GLY A 585 12.82 9.24 -10.35
C GLY A 585 13.08 10.39 -9.37
N LEU A 586 13.40 11.59 -9.87
CA LEU A 586 13.58 12.77 -9.02
C LEU A 586 12.34 13.08 -8.18
N VAL A 587 11.16 13.06 -8.79
CA VAL A 587 9.89 13.26 -8.09
C VAL A 587 9.68 12.19 -7.00
N GLY A 588 9.92 10.92 -7.33
CA GLY A 588 9.81 9.81 -6.37
C GLY A 588 10.78 9.94 -5.20
N GLY A 589 11.97 10.46 -5.44
CA GLY A 589 13.04 10.60 -4.44
C GLY A 589 12.81 11.68 -3.39
N ILE A 590 11.99 12.71 -3.68
CA ILE A 590 11.77 13.85 -2.76
C ILE A 590 11.39 13.39 -1.35
N VAL A 591 10.49 12.41 -1.25
CA VAL A 591 9.98 11.87 0.03
C VAL A 591 10.56 10.50 0.40
N THR A 592 11.35 9.91 -0.49
CA THR A 592 11.98 8.62 -0.22
C THR A 592 13.16 8.82 0.73
N LEU A 593 13.18 8.09 1.83
CA LEU A 593 14.31 8.12 2.77
C LEU A 593 15.60 7.65 2.09
N PRO A 594 16.73 8.32 2.32
CA PRO A 594 18.06 7.88 1.84
C PRO A 594 18.37 6.43 2.21
N HIS A 595 17.86 5.98 3.35
CA HIS A 595 17.98 4.61 3.85
C HIS A 595 17.52 3.55 2.83
N TYR A 596 16.48 3.81 2.06
CA TYR A 596 15.98 2.90 1.01
C TYR A 596 16.52 3.25 -0.39
N ALA A 597 16.71 4.55 -0.68
CA ALA A 597 17.18 4.98 -1.99
C ALA A 597 18.61 4.49 -2.27
N PHE A 598 19.48 4.47 -1.26
CA PHE A 598 20.87 4.05 -1.39
C PHE A 598 21.04 2.57 -1.75
N PRO A 599 20.46 1.58 -1.02
CA PRO A 599 20.56 0.17 -1.43
C PRO A 599 19.89 -0.12 -2.77
N MET A 600 18.78 0.53 -3.12
CA MET A 600 18.21 0.42 -4.46
C MET A 600 19.17 0.89 -5.55
N PHE A 601 19.90 1.98 -5.31
CA PHE A 601 20.90 2.50 -6.23
C PHE A 601 22.07 1.54 -6.41
N ILE A 602 22.59 0.96 -5.32
CA ILE A 602 23.59 -0.10 -5.38
C ILE A 602 23.08 -1.27 -6.23
N GLY A 603 21.84 -1.70 -6.00
CA GLY A 603 21.20 -2.75 -6.80
C GLY A 603 21.16 -2.41 -8.29
N ALA A 604 20.75 -1.20 -8.66
CA ALA A 604 20.71 -0.77 -10.05
C ALA A 604 22.11 -0.76 -10.71
N LEU A 605 23.14 -0.32 -9.99
CA LEU A 605 24.53 -0.36 -10.47
C LEU A 605 25.02 -1.80 -10.66
N LEU A 606 24.85 -2.66 -9.66
CA LEU A 606 25.22 -4.07 -9.73
C LEU A 606 24.47 -4.78 -10.86
N GLY A 607 23.16 -4.53 -10.99
CA GLY A 607 22.33 -5.12 -12.04
C GLY A 607 22.80 -4.74 -13.44
N ARG A 608 23.12 -3.44 -13.66
CA ARG A 608 23.49 -2.93 -14.98
C ARG A 608 24.95 -3.24 -15.37
N PHE A 609 25.90 -3.03 -14.44
CA PHE A 609 27.31 -3.08 -14.79
C PHE A 609 27.97 -4.43 -14.51
N TYR A 610 27.47 -5.19 -13.54
CA TYR A 610 28.05 -6.49 -13.18
C TYR A 610 27.21 -7.66 -13.70
N MET A 611 25.94 -7.76 -13.27
CA MET A 611 25.07 -8.90 -13.61
C MET A 611 24.75 -8.97 -15.10
N ALA A 612 24.47 -7.83 -15.73
CA ALA A 612 24.20 -7.79 -17.16
C ALA A 612 25.41 -8.24 -18.01
N LYS A 613 26.65 -7.93 -17.58
CA LYS A 613 27.86 -8.42 -18.25
C LYS A 613 28.08 -9.91 -18.03
N LYS A 614 27.82 -10.42 -16.82
CA LYS A 614 28.10 -11.82 -16.46
C LYS A 614 27.06 -12.79 -17.03
N ILE A 615 25.78 -12.40 -17.04
CA ILE A 615 24.63 -13.26 -17.45
C ILE A 615 24.25 -13.02 -18.92
N GLY A 616 24.57 -11.84 -19.46
CA GLY A 616 24.26 -11.47 -20.84
C GLY A 616 22.77 -11.14 -21.05
N PRO A 617 22.22 -11.38 -22.29
CA PRO A 617 20.87 -10.97 -22.66
C PRO A 617 19.75 -11.55 -21.77
N ASN A 618 19.99 -12.72 -21.18
CA ASN A 618 19.03 -13.38 -20.31
C ASN A 618 18.83 -12.67 -18.98
N TRP A 619 19.70 -11.73 -18.60
CA TRP A 619 19.58 -10.97 -17.37
C TRP A 619 18.24 -10.27 -17.22
N GLN A 620 17.71 -9.69 -18.30
CA GLN A 620 16.42 -9.03 -18.27
C GLN A 620 15.28 -9.97 -17.89
N LYS A 621 15.31 -11.23 -18.33
CA LYS A 621 14.32 -12.25 -18.00
C LYS A 621 14.46 -12.76 -16.56
N TYR A 622 15.67 -12.76 -16.01
CA TYR A 622 15.95 -13.29 -14.66
C TYR A 622 15.57 -12.32 -13.54
N ARG A 623 15.71 -11.00 -13.75
CA ARG A 623 15.47 -9.96 -12.72
C ARG A 623 14.14 -10.11 -11.97
N PRO A 624 12.98 -10.16 -12.63
CA PRO A 624 11.70 -10.26 -11.94
C PRO A 624 11.53 -11.59 -11.21
N ILE A 625 12.07 -12.70 -11.76
CA ILE A 625 12.00 -14.02 -11.15
C ILE A 625 12.86 -14.08 -9.87
N ILE A 626 14.04 -13.46 -9.88
CA ILE A 626 14.92 -13.37 -8.72
C ILE A 626 14.22 -12.64 -7.57
N LEU A 627 13.60 -11.49 -7.85
CA LEU A 627 12.88 -10.73 -6.83
C LEU A 627 11.65 -11.51 -6.30
N ALA A 628 10.89 -12.16 -7.18
CA ALA A 628 9.75 -12.98 -6.80
C ALA A 628 10.15 -14.18 -5.93
N GLY A 629 11.19 -14.91 -6.33
CA GLY A 629 11.73 -16.04 -5.56
C GLY A 629 12.24 -15.60 -4.18
N TYR A 630 13.03 -14.54 -4.12
CA TYR A 630 13.50 -13.97 -2.85
C TYR A 630 12.34 -13.58 -1.93
N ALA A 631 11.37 -12.83 -2.43
CA ALA A 631 10.20 -12.42 -1.65
C ALA A 631 9.40 -13.62 -1.12
N CYS A 632 9.27 -14.67 -1.95
CA CYS A 632 8.66 -15.93 -1.57
C CYS A 632 9.41 -16.60 -0.41
N GLY A 633 10.72 -16.81 -0.54
CA GLY A 633 11.55 -17.47 0.48
C GLY A 633 11.62 -16.68 1.78
N PHE A 634 11.78 -15.37 1.70
CA PHE A 634 11.77 -14.47 2.85
C PHE A 634 10.41 -14.48 3.56
N GLY A 635 9.31 -14.49 2.80
CA GLY A 635 7.97 -14.59 3.34
C GLY A 635 7.71 -15.92 4.06
N LEU A 636 8.15 -17.05 3.48
CA LEU A 636 8.00 -18.38 4.09
C LEU A 636 8.69 -18.46 5.46
N ILE A 637 9.94 -18.05 5.55
CA ILE A 637 10.70 -18.11 6.81
C ILE A 637 10.14 -17.12 7.84
N GLY A 638 9.67 -15.96 7.38
CA GLY A 638 8.96 -14.99 8.21
C GLY A 638 7.71 -15.58 8.86
N MET A 639 6.88 -16.30 8.11
CA MET A 639 5.70 -17.00 8.64
C MET A 639 6.04 -18.05 9.69
N VAL A 640 7.07 -18.88 9.44
CA VAL A 640 7.55 -19.86 10.42
C VAL A 640 8.00 -19.18 11.71
N SER A 641 8.75 -18.07 11.59
CA SER A 641 9.21 -17.29 12.73
C SER A 641 8.05 -16.76 13.58
N VAL A 642 7.03 -16.22 12.92
CA VAL A 642 5.81 -15.71 13.58
C VAL A 642 5.04 -16.83 14.26
N ALA A 643 4.86 -17.99 13.61
CA ALA A 643 4.19 -19.14 14.18
C ALA A 643 4.90 -19.63 15.45
N VAL A 644 6.23 -19.76 15.42
CA VAL A 644 7.04 -20.13 16.58
C VAL A 644 6.89 -19.09 17.71
N ALA A 645 6.92 -17.80 17.40
CA ALA A 645 6.75 -16.74 18.40
C ALA A 645 5.37 -16.78 19.07
N LEU A 646 4.32 -17.04 18.30
CA LEU A 646 2.96 -17.16 18.83
C LEU A 646 2.81 -18.38 19.75
N ILE A 647 3.31 -19.55 19.32
CA ILE A 647 3.28 -20.78 20.11
C ILE A 647 4.05 -20.58 21.44
N ALA A 648 5.25 -20.04 21.37
CA ALA A 648 6.06 -19.77 22.55
C ALA A 648 5.35 -18.81 23.52
N LYS A 649 4.82 -17.69 23.05
CA LYS A 649 4.08 -16.74 23.89
C LYS A 649 2.84 -17.37 24.54
N THR A 650 2.12 -18.23 23.80
CA THR A 650 0.95 -18.93 24.35
C THR A 650 1.35 -19.91 25.46
N ILE A 651 2.45 -20.64 25.30
CA ILE A 651 2.96 -21.55 26.32
C ILE A 651 3.43 -20.78 27.56
N PHE A 652 4.22 -19.72 27.38
CA PHE A 652 4.72 -18.93 28.51
C PHE A 652 3.61 -18.16 29.26
N GLN A 653 2.53 -17.78 28.60
CA GLN A 653 1.38 -17.14 29.29
C GLN A 653 0.50 -18.15 30.07
N ILE A 654 0.54 -19.45 29.77
CA ILE A 654 -0.19 -20.47 30.51
C ILE A 654 0.55 -20.88 31.79
N ILE A 655 1.85 -20.57 31.89
CA ILE A 655 2.73 -20.97 33.00
C ILE A 655 2.81 -19.88 34.10
N TYR A 656 2.29 -18.71 33.85
CA TYR A 656 2.16 -17.61 34.81
C TYR A 656 0.70 -17.15 34.86
#